data_74f72a5af707d9aeccf912072a0a3215
#
_entry.id   74f72a5af707d9aeccf912072a0a3215
#
_cell.length_a   1.000
_cell.length_b   1.000
_cell.length_c   1.000
_cell.angle_alpha   90.00
_cell.angle_beta   90.00
_cell.angle_gamma   90.00
#
_symmetry.space_group_name_H-M   'P 1'
#
loop_
_entity.id
_entity.type
_entity.pdbx_description
1 polymer ?
#
loop_
_entity_poly.entity_id
_entity_poly.type
_entity_poly.pdbx_seq_one_letter_code
_entity_poly.pdbx_strand_id
1 'polypeptide(L)'
;RTRALAFDVLDENTILAGGASGGMFRSVDAGASWLMTTKPSQEHRISCLVQDKRSGKENIWYFGTGENRGSYLSDVSIYGNGIWKSIDGGLSWDSLPITTSNTPTILDGDFDFTFSIKTDISNDSLDVVYVATRGDIYRSDDGGGTWLKQLGGPNNSYYQYTDVDITSQGIVYATISSNCTDKGIWRSVDGQNWVNVTDSLFSPIYSRVVIGINPANENQVYFLAAETTGYGQHTDVFFGGETWTSLWKYEYISGDGTGNGGQWTDLSGSIPTNQSTSFDNFNAQGSYDLVVSVHPSDSNLVIIGGTNLWRSTDGFTSPNNTSIIGGYRVGSSEGDGNWGSYPDHHPDQHVILYLPSNDSVMINGNDGGIFKTQNVFKDTVEWESLNHGYNTTQLYTVAISSNANSKLLQGGFQDNGSRLTFSDNTDATWNMPFNGDGSYAGIADNEEDFYLTIQRGVMYKMKLDTNANRLAFQRMDPASCDSNKYMWMNPMEMDANNDNVMFWAEGNKLWRNNNLNNISYNSSHQKSDFGWEMFSDTLYPPSLKISALSSSLDPPNVLYVGTQNKRIYRVDNAHVGDPSVIQLPDILTAGSSYCTDIAINPLNADEIMIVYSNYSVYSLFHSTDGGQSWNKAAGNLEQNNSGSGNGPSCRDAEIIPLGDDTLYLVGTTVGLFATSKINGINTVWEQIGSATLGSTIVEYITYRQADGLLVVGTFGNGVYQTHLSSVDDILATGDNVDNFDLMLFPNPIIDRLSVVVNIDVNSDAKVVIYDQLGRSMGDAYFQRLYSGNNTIELNFSDYSSGIYFVSFVIDNKNFVQQIIIE
;
A
#
# COMPACT_ATOMS: atom_id res chain seq x y z
N ARG A 1 4.92 -2.93 3.66
CA ARG A 1 4.13 -2.47 4.81
C ARG A 1 3.27 -3.59 5.36
N THR A 2 3.39 -3.89 6.64
CA THR A 2 2.63 -4.95 7.31
C THR A 2 1.71 -4.35 8.36
N ARG A 3 0.41 -4.54 8.21
CA ARG A 3 -0.60 -4.05 9.16
C ARG A 3 -1.15 -5.14 10.06
N ALA A 4 -1.19 -6.36 9.57
CA ALA A 4 -1.84 -7.47 10.23
C ALA A 4 -0.93 -8.70 10.27
N LEU A 5 -0.85 -9.34 11.43
CA LEU A 5 -0.13 -10.61 11.64
C LEU A 5 -0.89 -11.47 12.61
N ALA A 6 -0.93 -12.78 12.38
CA ALA A 6 -1.42 -13.75 13.35
C ALA A 6 -0.80 -15.13 13.13
N PHE A 7 -0.53 -15.85 14.23
CA PHE A 7 -0.20 -17.28 14.19
C PHE A 7 -1.47 -18.11 14.10
N ASP A 8 -1.40 -19.22 13.38
CA ASP A 8 -2.41 -20.27 13.46
C ASP A 8 -2.35 -20.94 14.84
N VAL A 9 -3.50 -21.05 15.50
CA VAL A 9 -3.57 -21.64 16.87
C VAL A 9 -3.19 -23.12 16.90
N LEU A 10 -3.34 -23.85 15.77
CA LEU A 10 -3.01 -25.27 15.66
C LEU A 10 -1.55 -25.51 15.27
N ASP A 11 -0.92 -24.57 14.55
CA ASP A 11 0.46 -24.69 14.08
C ASP A 11 1.15 -23.33 14.02
N GLU A 12 2.00 -23.03 14.97
CA GLU A 12 2.72 -21.76 15.06
C GLU A 12 3.73 -21.51 13.93
N ASN A 13 4.04 -22.53 13.09
CA ASN A 13 4.80 -22.32 11.87
C ASN A 13 3.92 -21.71 10.75
N THR A 14 2.62 -21.82 10.88
CA THR A 14 1.66 -21.16 10.00
C THR A 14 1.39 -19.74 10.48
N ILE A 15 1.75 -18.77 9.64
CA ILE A 15 1.58 -17.34 9.91
C ILE A 15 0.79 -16.73 8.76
N LEU A 16 -0.21 -15.91 9.08
CA LEU A 16 -0.87 -15.05 8.12
C LEU A 16 -0.42 -13.60 8.30
N ALA A 17 -0.18 -12.91 7.19
CA ALA A 17 0.29 -11.54 7.16
C ALA A 17 -0.46 -10.70 6.12
N GLY A 18 -0.99 -9.55 6.53
CA GLY A 18 -1.70 -8.62 5.67
C GLY A 18 -0.87 -7.38 5.36
N GLY A 19 -0.67 -7.12 4.07
CA GLY A 19 -0.04 -5.89 3.57
C GLY A 19 -1.05 -4.76 3.43
N ALA A 20 -0.63 -3.52 3.69
CA ALA A 20 -1.48 -2.33 3.57
C ALA A 20 -2.08 -2.13 2.16
N SER A 21 -1.44 -2.68 1.14
CA SER A 21 -1.90 -2.66 -0.27
C SER A 21 -1.41 -3.86 -1.08
N GLY A 22 -0.74 -4.83 -0.43
CA GLY A 22 -0.13 -5.99 -1.09
C GLY A 22 -0.94 -7.28 -1.00
N GLY A 23 -2.06 -7.30 -0.29
CA GLY A 23 -2.89 -8.49 -0.11
C GLY A 23 -2.56 -9.30 1.15
N MET A 24 -3.20 -10.47 1.26
CA MET A 24 -3.01 -11.43 2.33
C MET A 24 -2.01 -12.52 1.92
N PHE A 25 -1.04 -12.76 2.77
CA PHE A 25 -0.01 -13.78 2.60
C PHE A 25 -0.10 -14.83 3.71
N ARG A 26 0.27 -16.04 3.37
CA ARG A 26 0.36 -17.18 4.29
C ARG A 26 1.71 -17.86 4.16
N SER A 27 2.36 -18.07 5.30
CA SER A 27 3.55 -18.91 5.45
C SER A 27 3.17 -20.19 6.18
N VAL A 28 3.88 -21.29 5.91
CA VAL A 28 3.77 -22.57 6.63
C VAL A 28 5.12 -23.04 7.16
N ASP A 29 6.13 -22.19 7.10
CA ASP A 29 7.52 -22.47 7.45
C ASP A 29 8.10 -21.41 8.40
N ALA A 30 7.26 -20.89 9.30
CA ALA A 30 7.61 -19.87 10.30
C ALA A 30 8.10 -18.55 9.70
N GLY A 31 7.60 -18.18 8.51
CA GLY A 31 7.93 -16.94 7.81
C GLY A 31 9.16 -17.03 6.90
N ALA A 32 9.71 -18.23 6.66
CA ALA A 32 10.85 -18.39 5.75
C ALA A 32 10.45 -18.17 4.28
N SER A 33 9.20 -18.45 3.94
CA SER A 33 8.60 -18.13 2.63
C SER A 33 7.12 -17.79 2.75
N TRP A 34 6.59 -17.08 1.75
CA TRP A 34 5.23 -16.58 1.74
C TRP A 34 4.53 -16.86 0.42
N LEU A 35 3.24 -17.20 0.50
CA LEU A 35 2.34 -17.33 -0.63
C LEU A 35 1.19 -16.34 -0.45
N MET A 36 0.90 -15.53 -1.46
CA MET A 36 -0.28 -14.67 -1.48
C MET A 36 -1.54 -15.55 -1.59
N THR A 37 -2.53 -15.33 -0.73
CA THR A 37 -3.79 -16.07 -0.69
C THR A 37 -4.99 -15.26 -1.18
N THR A 38 -4.88 -13.94 -1.26
CA THR A 38 -5.85 -13.11 -2.00
C THR A 38 -5.65 -13.28 -3.50
N LYS A 39 -6.74 -13.40 -4.25
CA LYS A 39 -6.71 -13.47 -5.71
C LYS A 39 -6.47 -12.06 -6.30
N PRO A 40 -5.94 -11.94 -7.52
CA PRO A 40 -5.76 -10.63 -8.15
C PRO A 40 -7.01 -9.76 -8.21
N SER A 41 -8.20 -10.36 -8.41
CA SER A 41 -9.49 -9.65 -8.47
C SER A 41 -10.07 -9.29 -7.09
N GLN A 42 -9.44 -9.71 -5.99
CA GLN A 42 -9.91 -9.46 -4.63
C GLN A 42 -9.30 -8.18 -4.04
N GLU A 43 -9.71 -7.86 -2.81
CA GLU A 43 -9.20 -6.70 -2.07
C GLU A 43 -7.79 -6.97 -1.51
N HIS A 44 -6.85 -6.05 -1.77
CA HIS A 44 -5.46 -6.17 -1.35
C HIS A 44 -5.06 -5.21 -0.21
N ARG A 45 -6.00 -4.42 0.32
CA ARG A 45 -5.74 -3.37 1.32
C ARG A 45 -6.07 -3.89 2.72
N ILE A 46 -5.18 -4.70 3.28
CA ILE A 46 -5.43 -5.40 4.55
C ILE A 46 -5.01 -4.51 5.73
N SER A 47 -5.90 -4.29 6.68
CA SER A 47 -5.68 -3.42 7.85
C SER A 47 -5.65 -4.18 9.18
N CYS A 48 -6.40 -5.27 9.31
CA CYS A 48 -6.46 -6.09 10.53
C CYS A 48 -6.83 -7.54 10.20
N LEU A 49 -6.51 -8.46 11.13
CA LEU A 49 -6.66 -9.90 10.94
C LEU A 49 -6.97 -10.59 12.27
N VAL A 50 -7.84 -11.59 12.27
CA VAL A 50 -8.10 -12.45 13.43
C VAL A 50 -8.48 -13.87 13.02
N GLN A 51 -8.07 -14.85 13.83
CA GLN A 51 -8.52 -16.25 13.77
C GLN A 51 -9.61 -16.50 14.83
N ASP A 52 -10.60 -17.32 14.52
CA ASP A 52 -11.48 -17.90 15.53
C ASP A 52 -10.79 -19.10 16.19
N LYS A 53 -10.22 -18.87 17.38
CA LYS A 53 -9.40 -19.85 18.11
C LYS A 53 -10.20 -20.89 18.88
N ARG A 54 -11.55 -20.89 18.77
CA ARG A 54 -12.38 -21.89 19.42
C ARG A 54 -12.24 -23.27 18.78
N SER A 55 -12.32 -24.32 19.59
CA SER A 55 -12.21 -25.69 19.10
C SER A 55 -13.24 -26.02 18.01
N GLY A 56 -12.76 -26.48 16.87
CA GLY A 56 -13.56 -26.76 15.67
C GLY A 56 -13.90 -25.56 14.80
N LYS A 57 -13.36 -24.37 15.12
CA LYS A 57 -13.49 -23.12 14.34
C LYS A 57 -12.15 -22.57 13.86
N GLU A 58 -11.07 -23.26 14.08
CA GLU A 58 -9.70 -22.78 13.85
C GLU A 58 -9.40 -22.47 12.37
N ASN A 59 -10.18 -23.06 11.44
CA ASN A 59 -10.12 -22.74 10.02
C ASN A 59 -10.79 -21.41 9.65
N ILE A 60 -11.50 -20.78 10.61
CA ILE A 60 -12.21 -19.53 10.36
C ILE A 60 -11.30 -18.35 10.66
N TRP A 61 -11.11 -17.51 9.66
CA TRP A 61 -10.33 -16.28 9.77
C TRP A 61 -11.13 -15.11 9.20
N TYR A 62 -10.81 -13.91 9.68
CA TYR A 62 -11.39 -12.68 9.18
C TYR A 62 -10.30 -11.65 8.99
N PHE A 63 -10.37 -10.87 7.91
CA PHE A 63 -9.61 -9.66 7.78
C PHE A 63 -10.50 -8.46 7.44
N GLY A 64 -10.08 -7.30 7.90
CA GLY A 64 -10.67 -6.02 7.55
C GLY A 64 -9.81 -5.24 6.57
N THR A 65 -10.38 -4.25 5.91
CA THR A 65 -9.76 -3.54 4.79
C THR A 65 -9.74 -2.03 4.97
N GLY A 66 -8.90 -1.35 4.17
CA GLY A 66 -8.79 0.09 4.07
C GLY A 66 -7.63 0.70 4.85
N GLU A 67 -6.94 1.64 4.22
CA GLU A 67 -5.81 2.39 4.80
C GLU A 67 -6.19 3.88 4.88
N ASN A 68 -6.41 4.36 6.11
CA ASN A 68 -6.84 5.75 6.35
C ASN A 68 -5.72 6.79 6.14
N ARG A 69 -4.46 6.37 6.30
CA ARG A 69 -3.25 7.14 5.99
C ARG A 69 -2.28 6.26 5.22
N GLY A 70 -1.47 6.82 4.37
CA GLY A 70 -0.45 6.05 3.68
C GLY A 70 -0.25 6.42 2.22
N SER A 71 -1.04 7.35 1.67
CA SER A 71 -0.79 7.95 0.36
C SER A 71 -0.02 9.27 0.52
N TYR A 72 0.99 9.49 -0.32
CA TYR A 72 1.71 10.76 -0.43
C TYR A 72 0.87 11.85 -1.10
N LEU A 73 -0.18 11.46 -1.82
CA LEU A 73 -1.12 12.39 -2.41
C LEU A 73 -2.07 12.88 -1.32
N SER A 74 -2.07 14.18 -1.08
CA SER A 74 -3.04 14.80 -0.21
C SER A 74 -4.45 14.54 -0.74
N ASP A 75 -5.37 14.20 0.14
CA ASP A 75 -6.78 13.94 -0.15
C ASP A 75 -7.10 12.63 -0.89
N VAL A 76 -6.14 11.68 -0.98
CA VAL A 76 -6.40 10.36 -1.56
C VAL A 76 -6.12 9.26 -0.52
N SER A 77 -7.14 8.92 0.25
CA SER A 77 -7.13 7.72 1.09
C SER A 77 -7.28 6.46 0.23
N ILE A 78 -6.78 5.35 0.72
CA ILE A 78 -6.91 4.05 0.07
C ILE A 78 -8.11 3.35 0.70
N TYR A 79 -9.29 3.52 0.11
CA TYR A 79 -10.51 2.92 0.62
C TYR A 79 -10.47 1.40 0.52
N GLY A 80 -10.97 0.74 1.56
CA GLY A 80 -11.18 -0.69 1.57
C GLY A 80 -12.56 -1.07 1.02
N ASN A 81 -12.87 -2.35 1.13
CA ASN A 81 -14.15 -2.91 0.72
C ASN A 81 -14.61 -3.98 1.71
N GLY A 82 -14.88 -3.54 2.93
CA GLY A 82 -15.49 -4.35 3.96
C GLY A 82 -14.59 -5.39 4.62
N ILE A 83 -15.22 -6.44 5.11
CA ILE A 83 -14.62 -7.57 5.82
C ILE A 83 -14.64 -8.80 4.94
N TRP A 84 -13.57 -9.57 4.99
CA TRP A 84 -13.39 -10.81 4.26
C TRP A 84 -13.22 -11.96 5.24
N LYS A 85 -13.75 -13.13 4.87
CA LYS A 85 -13.75 -14.33 5.70
C LYS A 85 -13.12 -15.50 4.94
N SER A 86 -12.32 -16.28 5.64
CA SER A 86 -11.85 -17.60 5.23
C SER A 86 -12.50 -18.67 6.11
N ILE A 87 -12.75 -19.85 5.54
CA ILE A 87 -13.22 -21.03 6.25
C ILE A 87 -12.28 -22.23 6.06
N ASP A 88 -11.12 -22.01 5.43
CA ASP A 88 -10.16 -23.03 5.04
C ASP A 88 -8.73 -22.73 5.55
N GLY A 89 -8.60 -22.02 6.67
CA GLY A 89 -7.30 -21.72 7.28
C GLY A 89 -6.54 -20.61 6.57
N GLY A 90 -7.23 -19.68 5.91
CA GLY A 90 -6.63 -18.54 5.22
C GLY A 90 -6.07 -18.88 3.83
N LEU A 91 -6.48 -20.01 3.24
CA LEU A 91 -6.07 -20.40 1.88
C LEU A 91 -6.90 -19.68 0.82
N SER A 92 -8.15 -19.38 1.12
CA SER A 92 -9.03 -18.60 0.25
C SER A 92 -9.93 -17.66 1.06
N TRP A 93 -10.47 -16.63 0.40
CA TRP A 93 -11.19 -15.56 1.04
C TRP A 93 -12.45 -15.19 0.27
N ASP A 94 -13.54 -14.98 1.01
CA ASP A 94 -14.79 -14.46 0.47
C ASP A 94 -15.17 -13.17 1.21
N SER A 95 -15.68 -12.17 0.49
CA SER A 95 -16.20 -10.96 1.11
C SER A 95 -17.48 -11.24 1.88
N LEU A 96 -17.69 -10.53 2.99
CA LEU A 96 -18.97 -10.53 3.69
C LEU A 96 -19.90 -9.48 3.03
N PRO A 97 -20.90 -9.88 2.23
CA PRO A 97 -21.64 -8.97 1.35
C PRO A 97 -22.34 -7.81 2.06
N ILE A 98 -22.69 -7.99 3.33
CA ILE A 98 -23.35 -6.95 4.13
C ILE A 98 -22.39 -5.81 4.54
N THR A 99 -21.08 -6.04 4.44
CA THR A 99 -20.03 -5.05 4.79
C THR A 99 -19.37 -4.45 3.56
N THR A 100 -19.65 -4.98 2.36
CA THR A 100 -19.03 -4.55 1.11
C THR A 100 -20.02 -3.80 0.25
N SER A 101 -19.60 -2.68 -0.32
CA SER A 101 -20.35 -1.92 -1.31
C SER A 101 -19.97 -2.29 -2.75
N ASN A 102 -18.92 -3.12 -2.93
CA ASN A 102 -18.25 -3.37 -4.21
C ASN A 102 -17.71 -2.11 -4.90
N THR A 103 -17.45 -1.05 -4.12
CA THR A 103 -17.00 0.24 -4.60
C THR A 103 -15.79 0.75 -3.83
N PRO A 104 -14.58 0.14 -3.99
CA PRO A 104 -13.37 0.58 -3.27
C PRO A 104 -12.87 1.96 -3.76
N THR A 105 -13.60 2.64 -4.60
CA THR A 105 -13.27 3.93 -5.20
C THR A 105 -14.02 5.10 -4.57
N ILE A 106 -14.88 4.85 -3.58
CA ILE A 106 -15.65 5.87 -2.86
C ILE A 106 -15.81 5.50 -1.39
N LEU A 107 -15.82 6.49 -0.53
CA LEU A 107 -16.12 6.33 0.90
C LEU A 107 -17.65 6.38 1.10
N ASP A 108 -18.31 5.24 1.01
CA ASP A 108 -19.77 5.13 1.09
C ASP A 108 -20.27 4.16 2.19
N GLY A 109 -19.35 3.46 2.87
CA GLY A 109 -19.67 2.52 3.93
C GLY A 109 -18.91 2.74 5.24
N ASP A 110 -19.48 2.30 6.34
CA ASP A 110 -18.81 2.34 7.65
C ASP A 110 -17.62 1.36 7.71
N PHE A 111 -17.59 0.35 6.82
CA PHE A 111 -16.56 -0.68 6.75
C PHE A 111 -15.46 -0.41 5.70
N ASP A 112 -15.43 0.77 5.09
CA ASP A 112 -14.37 1.16 4.15
C ASP A 112 -13.02 1.43 4.85
N PHE A 113 -13.08 1.63 6.17
CA PHE A 113 -11.90 1.64 7.04
C PHE A 113 -12.17 0.78 8.27
N THR A 114 -11.45 -0.33 8.38
CA THR A 114 -11.46 -1.17 9.58
C THR A 114 -10.10 -1.08 10.26
N PHE A 115 -10.08 -0.89 11.57
CA PHE A 115 -8.83 -0.71 12.33
C PHE A 115 -8.47 -1.92 13.17
N SER A 116 -9.48 -2.63 13.67
CA SER A 116 -9.28 -3.82 14.52
C SER A 116 -10.45 -4.78 14.36
N ILE A 117 -10.17 -6.08 14.43
CA ILE A 117 -11.16 -7.14 14.39
C ILE A 117 -10.82 -8.20 15.43
N LYS A 118 -11.81 -8.66 16.19
CA LYS A 118 -11.64 -9.65 17.27
C LYS A 118 -12.77 -10.66 17.28
N THR A 119 -12.45 -11.89 17.63
CA THR A 119 -13.44 -12.96 17.88
C THR A 119 -13.58 -13.23 19.36
N ASP A 120 -14.79 -13.48 19.84
CA ASP A 120 -15.04 -13.81 21.26
C ASP A 120 -14.88 -15.32 21.49
N ILE A 121 -13.73 -15.71 22.00
CA ILE A 121 -13.41 -17.11 22.29
C ILE A 121 -14.09 -17.66 23.55
N SER A 122 -14.70 -16.80 24.37
CA SER A 122 -15.42 -17.20 25.58
C SER A 122 -16.84 -17.68 25.30
N ASN A 123 -17.36 -17.39 24.10
CA ASN A 123 -18.74 -17.69 23.73
C ASN A 123 -18.84 -18.96 22.87
N ASP A 124 -19.24 -20.07 23.48
CA ASP A 124 -19.41 -21.34 22.77
C ASP A 124 -20.74 -21.46 21.99
N SER A 125 -21.64 -20.48 22.16
CA SER A 125 -23.02 -20.58 21.63
C SER A 125 -23.26 -19.73 20.39
N LEU A 126 -22.52 -18.62 20.24
CA LEU A 126 -22.65 -17.64 19.17
C LEU A 126 -21.30 -17.45 18.49
N ASP A 127 -21.30 -17.15 17.20
CA ASP A 127 -20.10 -16.80 16.46
C ASP A 127 -19.87 -15.28 16.54
N VAL A 128 -19.43 -14.82 17.72
CA VAL A 128 -19.31 -13.40 18.03
C VAL A 128 -18.03 -12.82 17.41
N VAL A 129 -18.20 -11.73 16.66
CA VAL A 129 -17.11 -10.97 16.04
C VAL A 129 -17.32 -9.48 16.34
N TYR A 130 -16.27 -8.80 16.80
CA TYR A 130 -16.22 -7.34 16.97
C TYR A 130 -15.35 -6.70 15.91
N VAL A 131 -15.76 -5.53 15.43
CA VAL A 131 -15.00 -4.73 14.48
C VAL A 131 -15.01 -3.27 14.91
N ALA A 132 -13.82 -2.69 14.94
CA ALA A 132 -13.59 -1.26 15.08
C ALA A 132 -13.44 -0.65 13.67
N THR A 133 -14.34 0.26 13.33
CA THR A 133 -14.37 0.95 12.05
C THR A 133 -14.14 2.45 12.24
N ARG A 134 -14.31 3.24 11.21
CA ARG A 134 -14.17 4.69 11.30
C ARG A 134 -15.23 5.32 12.23
N GLY A 135 -14.86 5.52 13.50
CA GLY A 135 -15.69 6.15 14.53
C GLY A 135 -16.73 5.24 15.18
N ASP A 136 -16.82 3.97 14.80
CA ASP A 136 -17.84 3.05 15.26
C ASP A 136 -17.28 1.71 15.74
N ILE A 137 -18.00 1.05 16.63
CA ILE A 137 -17.77 -0.34 17.04
C ILE A 137 -19.00 -1.16 16.66
N TYR A 138 -18.76 -2.23 15.91
CA TYR A 138 -19.79 -3.17 15.49
C TYR A 138 -19.61 -4.53 16.14
N ARG A 139 -20.71 -5.23 16.32
CA ARG A 139 -20.76 -6.63 16.78
C ARG A 139 -21.62 -7.46 15.84
N SER A 140 -21.16 -8.65 15.53
CA SER A 140 -21.90 -9.74 14.90
C SER A 140 -22.07 -10.87 15.90
N ASP A 141 -23.22 -11.57 15.90
CA ASP A 141 -23.49 -12.75 16.72
C ASP A 141 -23.54 -14.03 15.86
N ASP A 142 -23.37 -13.91 14.54
CA ASP A 142 -23.56 -14.99 13.56
C ASP A 142 -22.37 -15.15 12.60
N GLY A 143 -21.16 -14.74 13.05
CA GLY A 143 -19.93 -14.90 12.29
C GLY A 143 -19.83 -14.00 11.06
N GLY A 144 -20.43 -12.81 11.14
CA GLY A 144 -20.38 -11.77 10.12
C GLY A 144 -21.57 -11.72 9.18
N GLY A 145 -22.61 -12.56 9.40
CA GLY A 145 -23.83 -12.52 8.59
C GLY A 145 -24.68 -11.27 8.82
N THR A 146 -24.71 -10.78 10.06
CA THR A 146 -25.37 -9.52 10.45
C THR A 146 -24.49 -8.71 11.39
N TRP A 147 -24.63 -7.38 11.38
CA TRP A 147 -23.84 -6.47 12.21
C TRP A 147 -24.71 -5.45 12.91
N LEU A 148 -24.47 -5.27 14.20
CA LEU A 148 -25.14 -4.25 15.02
C LEU A 148 -24.11 -3.25 15.56
N LYS A 149 -24.35 -1.96 15.31
CA LYS A 149 -23.55 -0.89 15.88
C LYS A 149 -23.77 -0.86 17.40
N GLN A 150 -22.69 -0.93 18.15
CA GLN A 150 -22.68 -0.94 19.61
C GLN A 150 -22.36 0.44 20.17
N LEU A 151 -21.36 1.09 19.61
CA LEU A 151 -20.90 2.43 19.97
C LEU A 151 -20.63 3.22 18.69
N GLY A 152 -20.72 4.55 18.79
CA GLY A 152 -20.42 5.45 17.68
C GLY A 152 -21.57 6.40 17.39
N GLY A 153 -21.47 7.11 16.28
CA GLY A 153 -22.42 8.13 15.88
C GLY A 153 -22.23 8.57 14.44
N PRO A 154 -22.77 9.73 14.06
CA PRO A 154 -22.58 10.25 12.72
C PRO A 154 -21.08 10.49 12.44
N ASN A 155 -20.57 9.88 11.38
CA ASN A 155 -19.19 9.98 10.96
C ASN A 155 -19.00 11.24 10.10
N ASN A 156 -18.29 12.24 10.64
CA ASN A 156 -18.15 13.56 10.02
C ASN A 156 -16.69 13.89 9.62
N SER A 157 -15.72 13.00 9.90
CA SER A 157 -14.30 13.24 9.65
C SER A 157 -13.60 11.94 9.22
N TYR A 158 -12.58 12.05 8.36
CA TYR A 158 -11.73 10.91 7.97
C TYR A 158 -10.89 10.38 9.14
N TYR A 159 -10.48 11.25 10.08
CA TYR A 159 -9.59 10.93 11.20
C TYR A 159 -10.34 10.53 12.46
N GLN A 160 -11.24 9.55 12.36
CA GLN A 160 -12.01 9.00 13.47
C GLN A 160 -11.54 7.58 13.75
N TYR A 161 -10.54 7.45 14.63
CA TYR A 161 -9.94 6.17 14.96
C TYR A 161 -10.71 5.48 16.07
N THR A 162 -10.76 4.18 16.00
CA THR A 162 -11.30 3.29 17.01
C THR A 162 -10.37 2.09 17.19
N ASP A 163 -10.47 1.43 18.32
CA ASP A 163 -9.85 0.12 18.55
C ASP A 163 -10.76 -0.74 19.41
N VAL A 164 -10.64 -2.06 19.31
CA VAL A 164 -11.36 -3.03 20.13
C VAL A 164 -10.45 -4.18 20.49
N ASP A 165 -10.47 -4.59 21.75
CA ASP A 165 -9.79 -5.79 22.20
C ASP A 165 -10.64 -6.55 23.24
N ILE A 166 -10.39 -7.86 23.38
CA ILE A 166 -11.23 -8.74 24.19
C ILE A 166 -10.36 -9.67 25.05
N THR A 167 -10.76 -9.86 26.31
CA THR A 167 -10.11 -10.82 27.20
C THR A 167 -10.53 -12.26 26.88
N SER A 168 -9.81 -13.23 27.41
CA SER A 168 -10.16 -14.65 27.32
C SER A 168 -11.51 -14.99 27.96
N GLN A 169 -12.02 -14.11 28.82
CA GLN A 169 -13.31 -14.23 29.52
C GLN A 169 -14.45 -13.46 28.86
N GLY A 170 -14.22 -12.88 27.66
CA GLY A 170 -15.25 -12.15 26.92
C GLY A 170 -15.48 -10.71 27.41
N ILE A 171 -14.59 -10.15 28.24
CA ILE A 171 -14.65 -8.74 28.59
C ILE A 171 -14.07 -7.91 27.43
N VAL A 172 -14.88 -7.01 26.91
CA VAL A 172 -14.51 -6.19 25.75
C VAL A 172 -14.11 -4.78 26.17
N TYR A 173 -13.00 -4.31 25.65
CA TYR A 173 -12.59 -2.91 25.74
C TYR A 173 -12.66 -2.29 24.34
N ALA A 174 -13.09 -1.03 24.28
CA ALA A 174 -13.12 -0.25 23.05
C ALA A 174 -12.64 1.17 23.29
N THR A 175 -11.99 1.76 22.28
CA THR A 175 -11.58 3.16 22.29
C THR A 175 -12.15 3.89 21.09
N ILE A 176 -12.57 5.14 21.30
CA ILE A 176 -13.15 5.99 20.24
C ILE A 176 -12.54 7.38 20.36
N SER A 177 -12.02 7.91 19.25
CA SER A 177 -11.38 9.23 19.14
C SER A 177 -12.21 10.37 19.73
N SER A 178 -11.53 11.40 20.22
CA SER A 178 -12.16 12.54 20.90
C SER A 178 -13.08 13.39 20.02
N ASN A 179 -12.98 13.28 18.70
CA ASN A 179 -13.83 13.98 17.72
C ASN A 179 -15.10 13.18 17.34
N CYS A 180 -15.37 12.06 17.99
CA CYS A 180 -16.57 11.24 17.79
C CYS A 180 -17.63 11.51 18.86
N THR A 181 -18.87 11.08 18.61
CA THR A 181 -20.00 11.23 19.54
C THR A 181 -19.78 10.44 20.82
N ASP A 182 -19.47 9.15 20.70
CA ASP A 182 -19.23 8.26 21.82
C ASP A 182 -17.73 8.16 22.18
N LYS A 183 -17.07 9.32 22.21
CA LYS A 183 -15.64 9.39 22.55
C LYS A 183 -15.33 8.77 23.92
N GLY A 184 -14.16 8.18 24.06
CA GLY A 184 -13.69 7.65 25.35
C GLY A 184 -13.16 6.23 25.27
N ILE A 185 -12.93 5.70 26.48
CA ILE A 185 -12.52 4.32 26.71
C ILE A 185 -13.72 3.60 27.34
N TRP A 186 -14.14 2.54 26.70
CA TRP A 186 -15.35 1.80 27.03
C TRP A 186 -15.04 0.37 27.44
N ARG A 187 -15.83 -0.15 28.37
CA ARG A 187 -15.76 -1.54 28.83
C ARG A 187 -17.14 -2.18 28.78
N SER A 188 -17.22 -3.44 28.36
CA SER A 188 -18.44 -4.24 28.37
C SER A 188 -18.15 -5.65 28.87
N VAL A 189 -19.08 -6.23 29.61
CA VAL A 189 -19.01 -7.62 30.08
C VAL A 189 -19.80 -8.59 29.18
N ASP A 190 -20.59 -8.08 28.28
CA ASP A 190 -21.47 -8.86 27.39
C ASP A 190 -21.43 -8.37 25.93
N GLY A 191 -20.64 -7.32 25.65
CA GLY A 191 -20.54 -6.71 24.34
C GLY A 191 -21.78 -5.98 23.86
N GLN A 192 -22.79 -5.78 24.72
CA GLN A 192 -24.04 -5.09 24.40
C GLN A 192 -24.29 -3.90 25.34
N ASN A 193 -23.94 -4.05 26.62
CA ASN A 193 -24.03 -2.99 27.61
C ASN A 193 -22.66 -2.41 27.89
N TRP A 194 -22.46 -1.15 27.50
CA TRP A 194 -21.18 -0.48 27.56
C TRP A 194 -21.11 0.58 28.65
N VAL A 195 -20.01 0.61 29.34
CA VAL A 195 -19.73 1.58 30.40
C VAL A 195 -18.50 2.39 30.02
N ASN A 196 -18.62 3.71 30.05
CA ASN A 196 -17.47 4.57 29.81
C ASN A 196 -16.61 4.59 31.11
N VAL A 197 -15.40 4.07 31.00
CA VAL A 197 -14.43 3.95 32.11
C VAL A 197 -13.32 5.00 32.05
N THR A 198 -13.37 5.94 31.10
CA THR A 198 -12.36 6.98 30.89
C THR A 198 -12.11 7.74 32.21
N ASP A 199 -10.85 7.85 32.62
CA ASP A 199 -10.47 8.64 33.77
C ASP A 199 -10.67 10.15 33.55
N SER A 200 -11.03 10.87 34.59
CA SER A 200 -11.24 12.32 34.54
C SER A 200 -9.96 13.13 34.20
N LEU A 201 -8.79 12.55 34.43
CA LEU A 201 -7.48 13.12 34.09
C LEU A 201 -7.00 12.76 32.70
N PHE A 202 -7.68 11.80 32.02
CA PHE A 202 -7.36 11.47 30.65
C PHE A 202 -7.60 12.69 29.74
N SER A 203 -6.78 12.82 28.69
CA SER A 203 -6.90 13.95 27.75
C SER A 203 -8.31 14.06 27.18
N PRO A 204 -8.94 15.24 27.18
CA PRO A 204 -10.19 15.46 26.47
C PRO A 204 -10.03 15.60 24.95
N ILE A 205 -8.76 15.73 24.47
CA ILE A 205 -8.38 15.87 23.07
C ILE A 205 -7.36 14.78 22.77
N TYR A 206 -7.68 13.88 21.89
CA TYR A 206 -6.81 12.81 21.38
C TYR A 206 -7.33 12.31 20.04
N SER A 207 -6.45 11.71 19.27
CA SER A 207 -6.79 11.09 17.99
C SER A 207 -6.95 9.57 18.17
N ARG A 208 -5.88 8.80 18.05
CA ARG A 208 -5.89 7.34 18.16
C ARG A 208 -5.51 6.89 19.57
N VAL A 209 -6.23 5.89 20.08
CA VAL A 209 -5.89 5.18 21.33
C VAL A 209 -5.88 3.69 21.03
N VAL A 210 -4.74 3.02 21.26
CA VAL A 210 -4.60 1.57 21.09
C VAL A 210 -4.61 0.85 22.42
N ILE A 211 -5.08 -0.39 22.40
CA ILE A 211 -5.34 -1.22 23.58
C ILE A 211 -4.28 -2.31 23.69
N GLY A 212 -3.74 -2.52 24.90
CA GLY A 212 -2.85 -3.64 25.21
C GLY A 212 -3.32 -4.34 26.48
N ILE A 213 -4.10 -5.41 26.36
CA ILE A 213 -4.49 -6.26 27.48
C ILE A 213 -3.26 -7.04 27.97
N ASN A 214 -3.07 -7.09 29.30
CA ASN A 214 -2.02 -7.91 29.90
C ASN A 214 -2.43 -9.39 29.89
N PRO A 215 -1.81 -10.29 29.10
CA PRO A 215 -2.24 -11.68 29.02
C PRO A 215 -2.07 -12.49 30.32
N ALA A 216 -1.11 -12.11 31.15
CA ALA A 216 -0.88 -12.75 32.46
C ALA A 216 -1.87 -12.27 33.55
N ASN A 217 -2.48 -11.10 33.36
CA ASN A 217 -3.49 -10.53 34.26
C ASN A 217 -4.45 -9.64 33.47
N GLU A 218 -5.48 -10.21 32.89
CA GLU A 218 -6.42 -9.52 32.01
C GLU A 218 -7.27 -8.43 32.70
N ASN A 219 -7.17 -8.26 34.02
CA ASN A 219 -7.72 -7.10 34.72
C ASN A 219 -6.87 -5.84 34.48
N GLN A 220 -5.66 -5.96 33.95
CA GLN A 220 -4.77 -4.84 33.63
C GLN A 220 -4.76 -4.60 32.14
N VAL A 221 -5.03 -3.36 31.75
CA VAL A 221 -5.08 -2.93 30.35
C VAL A 221 -4.28 -1.64 30.19
N TYR A 222 -3.43 -1.60 29.19
CA TYR A 222 -2.68 -0.41 28.80
C TYR A 222 -3.38 0.30 27.66
N PHE A 223 -3.38 1.63 27.70
CA PHE A 223 -3.91 2.51 26.67
C PHE A 223 -2.82 3.50 26.27
N LEU A 224 -2.39 3.42 25.02
CA LEU A 224 -1.44 4.37 24.43
C LEU A 224 -2.19 5.31 23.49
N ALA A 225 -2.17 6.61 23.79
CA ALA A 225 -2.94 7.63 23.07
C ALA A 225 -2.01 8.65 22.39
N ALA A 226 -2.31 8.97 21.15
CA ALA A 226 -1.60 9.96 20.35
C ALA A 226 -2.40 11.26 20.19
N GLU A 227 -1.71 12.35 19.85
CA GLU A 227 -2.29 13.69 19.62
C GLU A 227 -3.02 14.24 20.88
N THR A 228 -2.46 13.98 22.05
CA THR A 228 -3.07 14.36 23.34
C THR A 228 -2.72 15.78 23.78
N THR A 229 -2.74 16.74 22.88
CA THR A 229 -2.25 18.12 23.05
C THR A 229 -2.50 18.74 24.42
N GLY A 230 -1.39 19.05 25.12
CA GLY A 230 -1.41 19.61 26.47
C GLY A 230 -1.54 18.57 27.59
N TYR A 231 -1.63 17.29 27.28
CA TYR A 231 -1.73 16.17 28.23
C TYR A 231 -0.70 15.08 27.89
N GLY A 232 -0.19 14.40 28.90
CA GLY A 232 0.85 13.39 28.75
C GLY A 232 2.23 14.00 28.51
N GLN A 233 3.04 13.39 27.64
CA GLN A 233 4.38 13.85 27.31
C GLN A 233 4.40 14.63 26.00
N HIS A 234 5.03 15.80 26.05
CA HIS A 234 5.43 16.57 24.88
C HIS A 234 6.79 16.06 24.39
N THR A 235 6.90 15.84 23.10
CA THR A 235 8.10 15.29 22.49
C THR A 235 8.47 16.07 21.23
N ASP A 236 9.72 16.57 21.17
CA ASP A 236 10.29 17.07 19.94
C ASP A 236 10.67 15.89 19.04
N VAL A 237 10.16 15.88 17.82
CA VAL A 237 10.42 14.81 16.84
C VAL A 237 11.22 15.36 15.66
N PHE A 238 11.72 14.48 14.81
CA PHE A 238 12.56 14.87 13.68
C PHE A 238 11.86 15.85 12.71
N PHE A 239 12.66 16.58 11.95
CA PHE A 239 12.25 17.67 11.04
C PHE A 239 11.49 18.83 11.73
N GLY A 240 11.80 19.06 13.02
CA GLY A 240 11.20 20.15 13.78
C GLY A 240 9.74 19.98 14.10
N GLY A 241 9.25 18.74 14.04
CA GLY A 241 7.90 18.37 14.46
C GLY A 241 7.79 18.28 15.98
N GLU A 242 6.55 18.30 16.46
CA GLU A 242 6.19 18.10 17.87
C GLU A 242 5.03 17.12 17.96
N THR A 243 5.02 16.30 19.00
CA THR A 243 3.91 15.39 19.29
C THR A 243 3.58 15.37 20.77
N TRP A 244 2.35 15.00 21.09
CA TRP A 244 1.88 14.75 22.43
C TRP A 244 1.34 13.34 22.52
N THR A 245 1.84 12.57 23.51
CA THR A 245 1.48 11.16 23.69
C THR A 245 1.24 10.87 25.16
N SER A 246 0.23 10.06 25.48
CA SER A 246 -0.02 9.61 26.84
C SER A 246 -0.13 8.09 26.92
N LEU A 247 0.39 7.53 28.01
CA LEU A 247 0.34 6.10 28.34
C LEU A 247 -0.35 5.91 29.67
N TRP A 248 -1.37 5.09 29.69
CA TRP A 248 -2.20 4.83 30.85
C TRP A 248 -2.32 3.35 31.13
N LYS A 249 -2.33 2.96 32.42
CA LYS A 249 -2.71 1.62 32.84
C LYS A 249 -4.02 1.70 33.62
N TYR A 250 -4.99 0.92 33.17
CA TYR A 250 -6.24 0.66 33.87
C TYR A 250 -6.21 -0.70 34.55
N GLU A 251 -6.65 -0.79 35.82
CA GLU A 251 -6.81 -2.05 36.52
C GLU A 251 -8.26 -2.17 36.99
N TYR A 252 -8.94 -3.20 36.49
CA TYR A 252 -10.28 -3.52 36.96
C TYR A 252 -10.25 -4.14 38.35
N ILE A 253 -11.08 -3.63 39.27
CA ILE A 253 -11.17 -4.08 40.66
C ILE A 253 -12.52 -4.74 40.92
N SER A 254 -13.62 -4.07 40.56
CA SER A 254 -14.97 -4.58 40.88
C SER A 254 -16.08 -3.82 40.13
N GLY A 255 -17.32 -4.35 40.22
CA GLY A 255 -18.52 -3.70 39.72
C GLY A 255 -18.50 -3.50 38.20
N ASP A 256 -18.87 -2.29 37.78
CA ASP A 256 -18.83 -1.92 36.33
C ASP A 256 -17.46 -1.39 35.88
N GLY A 257 -16.50 -1.24 36.81
CA GLY A 257 -15.16 -0.75 36.52
C GLY A 257 -15.01 0.78 36.64
N THR A 258 -16.05 1.50 37.03
CA THR A 258 -15.99 2.96 37.24
C THR A 258 -15.67 3.34 38.70
N GLY A 259 -15.17 4.55 38.89
CA GLY A 259 -14.83 5.08 40.22
C GLY A 259 -13.90 4.14 41.00
N ASN A 260 -14.30 3.69 42.19
CA ASN A 260 -13.52 2.73 43.00
C ASN A 260 -13.53 1.29 42.40
N GLY A 261 -14.28 1.03 41.36
CA GLY A 261 -14.32 -0.25 40.65
C GLY A 261 -13.23 -0.40 39.61
N GLY A 262 -12.51 0.66 39.30
CA GLY A 262 -11.33 0.69 38.43
C GLY A 262 -10.26 1.63 38.97
N GLN A 263 -9.02 1.31 38.76
CA GLN A 263 -7.88 2.15 39.11
C GLN A 263 -7.10 2.55 37.87
N TRP A 264 -6.90 3.85 37.72
CA TRP A 264 -6.09 4.41 36.65
C TRP A 264 -4.72 4.84 37.14
N THR A 265 -3.69 4.60 36.37
CA THR A 265 -2.31 5.05 36.63
C THR A 265 -1.80 5.74 35.38
N ASP A 266 -1.43 7.01 35.49
CA ASP A 266 -0.76 7.76 34.45
C ASP A 266 0.72 7.36 34.40
N LEU A 267 1.14 6.76 33.32
CA LEU A 267 2.51 6.33 33.03
C LEU A 267 3.19 7.22 31.99
N SER A 268 2.52 8.28 31.54
CA SER A 268 3.01 9.17 30.46
C SER A 268 4.37 9.76 30.75
N GLY A 269 4.68 10.03 32.03
CA GLY A 269 5.97 10.57 32.48
C GLY A 269 7.17 9.66 32.18
N SER A 270 6.92 8.39 31.83
CA SER A 270 7.96 7.42 31.49
C SER A 270 8.08 7.16 29.99
N ILE A 271 7.26 7.80 29.15
CA ILE A 271 7.44 7.76 27.69
C ILE A 271 8.79 8.43 27.35
N PRO A 272 9.64 7.76 26.56
CA PRO A 272 10.98 8.27 26.24
C PRO A 272 10.93 9.55 25.41
N THR A 273 11.39 10.65 26.02
CA THR A 273 11.55 11.98 25.43
C THR A 273 12.90 12.54 25.81
N ASN A 274 13.34 13.63 25.19
CA ASN A 274 14.62 14.28 25.51
C ASN A 274 15.82 13.31 25.40
N GLN A 275 15.79 12.44 24.41
CA GLN A 275 16.91 11.54 24.10
C GLN A 275 18.04 12.33 23.43
N SER A 276 19.11 11.63 23.03
CA SER A 276 20.31 12.25 22.45
C SER A 276 20.00 12.95 21.10
N THR A 277 19.02 12.48 20.38
CA THR A 277 18.51 13.06 19.12
C THR A 277 16.99 12.97 19.05
N SER A 278 16.38 13.79 18.18
CA SER A 278 14.94 13.74 17.91
C SER A 278 14.47 12.41 17.32
N PHE A 279 15.36 11.67 16.63
CA PHE A 279 15.06 10.32 16.11
C PHE A 279 14.97 9.28 17.21
N ASP A 280 15.66 9.47 18.31
CA ASP A 280 15.62 8.54 19.44
C ASP A 280 14.40 8.80 20.37
N ASN A 281 13.65 9.86 20.19
CA ASN A 281 12.42 10.13 20.94
C ASN A 281 11.26 9.25 20.48
N PHE A 282 10.30 9.01 21.39
CA PHE A 282 9.05 8.37 21.00
C PHE A 282 8.24 9.29 20.09
N ASN A 283 7.81 8.76 18.95
CA ASN A 283 7.06 9.51 17.95
C ASN A 283 5.95 8.64 17.36
N ALA A 284 4.69 9.05 17.55
CA ALA A 284 3.50 8.36 17.02
C ALA A 284 3.16 8.77 15.59
N GLN A 285 3.97 9.62 14.97
CA GLN A 285 3.84 10.11 13.60
C GLN A 285 2.39 10.58 13.26
N GLY A 286 1.83 11.41 14.15
CA GLY A 286 0.46 11.91 13.96
C GLY A 286 -0.60 10.81 13.98
N SER A 287 -0.47 9.82 14.86
CA SER A 287 -1.38 8.66 15.05
C SER A 287 -1.24 7.55 14.00
N TYR A 288 -0.24 7.61 13.12
CA TYR A 288 0.00 6.58 12.12
C TYR A 288 0.62 5.32 12.73
N ASP A 289 1.70 5.48 13.51
CA ASP A 289 2.44 4.43 14.17
C ASP A 289 2.05 4.37 15.64
N LEU A 290 1.30 3.36 16.01
CA LEU A 290 0.89 3.22 17.39
C LEU A 290 0.56 1.77 17.70
N VAL A 291 1.33 1.17 18.62
CA VAL A 291 1.07 -0.17 19.16
C VAL A 291 1.52 -0.23 20.63
N VAL A 292 0.77 -0.94 21.47
CA VAL A 292 1.17 -1.29 22.83
C VAL A 292 0.96 -2.78 23.05
N SER A 293 1.94 -3.46 23.63
CA SER A 293 1.90 -4.90 23.87
C SER A 293 2.53 -5.22 25.22
N VAL A 294 1.86 -6.07 25.99
CA VAL A 294 2.38 -6.63 27.24
C VAL A 294 2.86 -8.05 27.00
N HIS A 295 4.02 -8.37 27.52
CA HIS A 295 4.62 -9.70 27.32
C HIS A 295 3.75 -10.80 27.99
N PRO A 296 3.55 -11.96 27.36
CA PRO A 296 2.62 -12.98 27.83
C PRO A 296 2.90 -13.55 29.22
N SER A 297 4.18 -13.69 29.61
CA SER A 297 4.58 -14.28 30.88
C SER A 297 5.24 -13.29 31.85
N ASP A 298 5.54 -12.05 31.41
CA ASP A 298 6.14 -11.00 32.25
C ASP A 298 5.34 -9.70 32.16
N SER A 299 4.44 -9.48 33.11
CA SER A 299 3.61 -8.26 33.18
C SER A 299 4.40 -6.94 33.30
N ASN A 300 5.71 -7.00 33.60
CA ASN A 300 6.57 -5.83 33.67
C ASN A 300 7.24 -5.49 32.34
N LEU A 301 7.32 -6.46 31.44
CA LEU A 301 7.83 -6.22 30.10
C LEU A 301 6.71 -5.70 29.22
N VAL A 302 6.76 -4.40 28.96
CA VAL A 302 5.78 -3.72 28.10
C VAL A 302 6.52 -3.05 26.94
N ILE A 303 6.00 -3.21 25.74
CA ILE A 303 6.56 -2.59 24.52
C ILE A 303 5.54 -1.58 24.01
N ILE A 304 6.01 -0.38 23.69
CA ILE A 304 5.28 0.62 22.93
C ILE A 304 5.98 0.85 21.59
N GLY A 305 5.24 0.97 20.54
CA GLY A 305 5.73 1.28 19.21
C GLY A 305 5.11 2.57 18.67
N GLY A 306 5.97 3.36 18.12
CA GLY A 306 5.73 4.49 17.24
C GLY A 306 6.65 4.32 16.04
N THR A 307 7.42 5.33 15.66
CA THR A 307 8.50 5.14 14.68
C THR A 307 9.57 4.16 15.17
N ASN A 308 9.80 4.11 16.50
CA ASN A 308 10.69 3.15 17.14
C ASN A 308 9.91 2.18 18.04
N LEU A 309 10.48 0.99 18.28
CA LEU A 309 10.06 0.09 19.35
C LEU A 309 10.82 0.42 20.65
N TRP A 310 10.05 0.74 21.69
CA TRP A 310 10.53 0.98 23.03
C TRP A 310 10.07 -0.12 23.98
N ARG A 311 11.00 -0.76 24.64
CA ARG A 311 10.75 -1.79 25.65
C ARG A 311 10.96 -1.20 27.04
N SER A 312 10.01 -1.40 27.94
CA SER A 312 10.16 -1.20 29.38
C SER A 312 10.24 -2.54 30.10
N THR A 313 11.05 -2.64 31.17
CA THR A 313 11.18 -3.83 32.02
C THR A 313 10.53 -3.66 33.39
N ASP A 314 9.79 -2.57 33.60
CA ASP A 314 9.03 -2.27 34.82
C ASP A 314 7.62 -1.76 34.55
N GLY A 315 7.08 -2.00 33.36
CA GLY A 315 5.74 -1.56 32.96
C GLY A 315 5.63 -0.05 32.80
N PHE A 316 6.70 0.63 32.43
CA PHE A 316 6.78 2.11 32.35
C PHE A 316 6.53 2.83 33.67
N THR A 317 6.79 2.20 34.81
CA THR A 317 6.71 2.89 36.12
C THR A 317 7.89 3.81 36.36
N SER A 318 8.98 3.65 35.62
CA SER A 318 10.17 4.51 35.64
C SER A 318 10.72 4.75 34.23
N PRO A 319 11.13 5.97 33.90
CA PRO A 319 11.75 6.25 32.60
C PRO A 319 13.17 5.62 32.45
N ASN A 320 13.79 5.18 33.55
CA ASN A 320 15.16 4.65 33.55
C ASN A 320 15.25 3.19 33.08
N ASN A 321 14.14 2.48 33.01
CA ASN A 321 14.09 1.06 32.65
C ASN A 321 13.54 0.85 31.21
N THR A 322 13.80 1.82 30.34
CA THR A 322 13.39 1.79 28.93
C THR A 322 14.57 1.65 27.99
N SER A 323 14.39 1.00 26.85
CA SER A 323 15.39 0.84 25.81
C SER A 323 14.76 0.76 24.42
N ILE A 324 15.44 1.35 23.41
CA ILE A 324 15.11 1.14 21.99
C ILE A 324 15.53 -0.27 21.62
N ILE A 325 14.64 -1.03 21.01
CA ILE A 325 14.89 -2.39 20.54
C ILE A 325 14.68 -2.56 19.04
N GLY A 326 14.23 -1.54 18.34
CA GLY A 326 13.99 -1.55 16.90
C GLY A 326 13.56 -0.16 16.40
N GLY A 327 13.46 0.02 15.09
CA GLY A 327 13.07 1.28 14.45
C GLY A 327 14.24 2.00 13.80
N TYR A 328 14.49 3.25 14.12
CA TYR A 328 15.67 3.99 13.68
C TYR A 328 16.91 3.55 14.43
N ARG A 329 18.08 3.69 13.77
CA ARG A 329 19.38 3.47 14.40
C ARG A 329 19.57 4.53 15.49
N VAL A 330 19.93 4.08 16.71
CA VAL A 330 20.20 4.96 17.85
C VAL A 330 21.26 6.01 17.49
N GLY A 331 20.99 7.27 17.79
CA GLY A 331 21.84 8.40 17.48
C GLY A 331 21.74 8.92 16.03
N SER A 332 20.71 8.51 15.29
CA SER A 332 20.40 9.09 13.98
C SER A 332 20.15 10.60 14.08
N SER A 333 20.61 11.37 13.11
CA SER A 333 20.44 12.83 13.08
C SER A 333 20.14 13.35 11.67
N GLU A 334 19.47 14.51 11.57
CA GLU A 334 19.00 15.09 10.30
C GLU A 334 20.10 15.77 9.49
N GLY A 335 21.13 16.31 10.14
CA GLY A 335 22.01 17.31 9.54
C GLY A 335 23.14 16.78 8.68
N ASP A 336 23.53 15.54 8.83
CA ASP A 336 24.74 14.95 8.27
C ASP A 336 24.47 13.73 7.37
N GLY A 337 23.21 13.44 7.06
CA GLY A 337 22.81 12.22 6.35
C GLY A 337 23.08 10.93 7.13
N ASN A 338 23.30 11.04 8.45
CA ASN A 338 23.66 9.93 9.33
C ASN A 338 22.40 9.29 9.97
N TRP A 339 21.31 9.22 9.26
CA TRP A 339 20.13 8.50 9.71
C TRP A 339 20.00 7.17 8.96
N GLY A 340 19.47 6.19 9.65
CA GLY A 340 19.29 4.86 9.11
C GLY A 340 18.45 4.01 10.05
N SER A 341 18.15 2.81 9.62
CA SER A 341 17.40 1.85 10.42
C SER A 341 18.27 1.20 11.50
N TYR A 342 17.63 0.75 12.57
CA TYR A 342 18.22 -0.18 13.54
C TYR A 342 18.71 -1.43 12.79
N PRO A 343 19.83 -2.06 13.20
CA PRO A 343 20.37 -3.22 12.48
C PRO A 343 19.30 -4.28 12.20
N ASP A 344 19.14 -4.61 10.92
CA ASP A 344 18.20 -5.61 10.42
C ASP A 344 16.74 -5.41 10.87
N HIS A 345 16.33 -4.16 11.09
CA HIS A 345 14.98 -3.77 11.47
C HIS A 345 14.53 -2.50 10.74
N HIS A 346 13.24 -2.15 10.85
CA HIS A 346 12.66 -0.99 10.16
C HIS A 346 11.83 -0.11 11.11
N PRO A 347 11.77 1.22 10.89
CA PRO A 347 10.84 2.12 11.56
C PRO A 347 9.36 1.81 11.32
N ASP A 348 8.51 2.57 12.01
CA ASP A 348 7.06 2.69 11.81
C ASP A 348 6.28 1.40 12.17
N GLN A 349 5.99 1.24 13.46
CA GLN A 349 5.56 -0.01 14.08
C GLN A 349 4.05 -0.18 14.11
N HIS A 350 3.52 -1.38 13.75
CA HIS A 350 2.09 -1.62 13.64
C HIS A 350 1.58 -2.82 14.43
N VAL A 351 2.34 -3.92 14.48
CA VAL A 351 1.89 -5.15 15.11
C VAL A 351 3.03 -5.91 15.77
N ILE A 352 2.75 -6.50 16.92
CA ILE A 352 3.69 -7.30 17.72
C ILE A 352 3.03 -8.63 18.05
N LEU A 353 3.73 -9.74 17.81
CA LEU A 353 3.34 -11.08 18.19
C LEU A 353 4.45 -11.77 18.95
N TYR A 354 4.10 -12.54 19.98
CA TYR A 354 5.00 -13.44 20.68
C TYR A 354 4.74 -14.89 20.25
N LEU A 355 5.79 -15.68 20.05
CA LEU A 355 5.66 -17.08 19.67
C LEU A 355 5.01 -17.88 20.83
N PRO A 356 3.88 -18.59 20.60
CA PRO A 356 3.15 -19.26 21.68
C PRO A 356 3.95 -20.29 22.48
N SER A 357 4.84 -21.06 21.82
CA SER A 357 5.71 -22.05 22.49
C SER A 357 6.93 -21.46 23.17
N ASN A 358 7.34 -20.23 22.80
CA ASN A 358 8.52 -19.56 23.34
C ASN A 358 8.37 -18.03 23.24
N ASP A 359 7.81 -17.42 24.25
CA ASP A 359 7.51 -15.99 24.30
C ASP A 359 8.75 -15.07 24.32
N SER A 360 9.96 -15.63 24.43
CA SER A 360 11.19 -14.86 24.17
C SER A 360 11.34 -14.46 22.71
N VAL A 361 10.72 -15.24 21.80
CA VAL A 361 10.69 -14.97 20.36
C VAL A 361 9.54 -14.01 20.05
N MET A 362 9.86 -12.93 19.35
CA MET A 362 8.88 -11.92 18.96
C MET A 362 8.94 -11.67 17.46
N ILE A 363 7.78 -11.53 16.83
CA ILE A 363 7.65 -11.09 15.44
C ILE A 363 7.01 -9.69 15.46
N ASN A 364 7.56 -8.80 14.65
CA ASN A 364 7.09 -7.44 14.46
C ASN A 364 6.76 -7.18 13.01
N GLY A 365 5.61 -6.55 12.77
CA GLY A 365 5.22 -6.00 11.47
C GLY A 365 5.32 -4.48 11.48
N ASN A 366 5.97 -3.93 10.46
CA ASN A 366 6.24 -2.50 10.29
C ASN A 366 6.24 -2.11 8.81
N ASP A 367 6.62 -0.87 8.49
CA ASP A 367 6.62 -0.39 7.09
C ASP A 367 7.73 -0.98 6.21
N GLY A 368 8.71 -1.67 6.81
CA GLY A 368 9.71 -2.47 6.11
C GLY A 368 9.31 -3.93 5.88
N GLY A 369 8.17 -4.36 6.41
CA GLY A 369 7.70 -5.74 6.29
C GLY A 369 7.59 -6.48 7.63
N ILE A 370 8.18 -7.67 7.70
CA ILE A 370 8.10 -8.58 8.85
C ILE A 370 9.50 -8.90 9.35
N PHE A 371 9.69 -8.76 10.65
CA PHE A 371 10.98 -9.00 11.32
C PHE A 371 10.77 -9.85 12.56
N LYS A 372 11.76 -10.70 12.87
CA LYS A 372 11.73 -11.62 13.99
C LYS A 372 12.97 -11.45 14.85
N THR A 373 12.81 -11.50 16.16
CA THR A 373 13.92 -11.67 17.11
C THR A 373 13.79 -12.97 17.87
N GLN A 374 14.91 -13.62 18.09
CA GLN A 374 14.97 -14.87 18.86
C GLN A 374 14.93 -14.62 20.38
N ASN A 375 15.17 -13.38 20.82
CA ASN A 375 15.15 -13.07 22.26
C ASN A 375 14.94 -11.59 22.52
N VAL A 376 13.69 -11.25 22.88
CA VAL A 376 13.26 -9.90 23.23
C VAL A 376 13.85 -9.37 24.55
N PHE A 377 14.43 -10.25 25.37
CA PHE A 377 15.03 -9.87 26.68
C PHE A 377 16.50 -9.42 26.58
N LYS A 378 17.18 -9.62 25.43
CA LYS A 378 18.57 -9.17 25.25
C LYS A 378 18.68 -7.66 25.40
N ASP A 379 19.80 -7.19 25.94
CA ASP A 379 20.10 -5.74 26.00
C ASP A 379 20.14 -5.13 24.61
N THR A 380 20.81 -5.75 23.68
CA THR A 380 20.77 -5.44 22.25
C THR A 380 19.98 -6.53 21.56
N VAL A 381 18.81 -6.17 21.04
CA VAL A 381 17.93 -7.09 20.32
C VAL A 381 18.44 -7.23 18.90
N GLU A 382 18.63 -8.49 18.47
CA GLU A 382 19.02 -8.84 17.11
C GLU A 382 17.79 -9.26 16.33
N TRP A 383 17.68 -8.81 15.08
CA TRP A 383 16.54 -9.06 14.20
C TRP A 383 16.96 -9.83 12.96
N GLU A 384 16.03 -10.60 12.42
CA GLU A 384 16.11 -11.23 11.11
C GLU A 384 14.89 -10.83 10.28
N SER A 385 15.09 -10.53 9.00
CA SER A 385 14.00 -10.22 8.06
C SER A 385 13.30 -11.50 7.61
N LEU A 386 11.98 -11.51 7.64
CA LEU A 386 11.11 -12.57 7.11
C LEU A 386 10.44 -12.17 5.78
N ASN A 387 11.04 -11.28 5.01
CA ASN A 387 10.39 -10.70 3.82
C ASN A 387 10.56 -11.52 2.54
N HIS A 388 11.18 -12.69 2.58
CA HIS A 388 11.40 -13.49 1.36
C HIS A 388 10.07 -14.00 0.78
N GLY A 389 9.71 -13.50 -0.40
CA GLY A 389 8.41 -13.78 -1.05
C GLY A 389 7.24 -12.95 -0.53
N TYR A 390 7.46 -12.06 0.46
CA TYR A 390 6.46 -11.15 0.99
C TYR A 390 6.48 -9.81 0.25
N ASN A 391 5.85 -9.75 -0.92
CA ASN A 391 5.92 -8.61 -1.83
C ASN A 391 4.83 -7.58 -1.49
N THR A 392 5.12 -6.67 -0.56
CA THR A 392 4.19 -5.62 -0.12
C THR A 392 4.77 -4.21 -0.20
N THR A 393 5.95 -4.06 -0.84
CA THR A 393 6.62 -2.77 -0.97
C THR A 393 5.87 -1.87 -1.94
N GLN A 394 5.66 -0.62 -1.53
CA GLN A 394 4.88 0.37 -2.26
C GLN A 394 5.78 1.24 -3.13
N LEU A 395 5.66 1.14 -4.46
CA LEU A 395 6.38 2.00 -5.39
C LEU A 395 5.66 3.35 -5.54
N TYR A 396 6.45 4.40 -5.61
CA TYR A 396 6.01 5.72 -6.07
C TYR A 396 6.32 5.92 -7.56
N THR A 397 7.50 5.47 -8.00
CA THR A 397 7.95 5.63 -9.38
C THR A 397 8.80 4.44 -9.81
N VAL A 398 8.90 4.24 -11.12
CA VAL A 398 9.87 3.32 -11.72
C VAL A 398 10.57 4.02 -12.89
N ALA A 399 11.87 3.81 -13.02
CA ALA A 399 12.65 4.26 -14.16
C ALA A 399 13.34 3.07 -14.83
N ILE A 400 13.46 3.15 -16.13
CA ILE A 400 14.15 2.16 -16.98
C ILE A 400 15.26 2.84 -17.77
N SER A 401 16.31 2.09 -18.12
CA SER A 401 17.33 2.58 -19.04
C SER A 401 16.74 2.81 -20.43
N SER A 402 17.16 3.87 -21.12
CA SER A 402 16.85 4.15 -22.53
C SER A 402 17.44 3.11 -23.49
N ASN A 403 18.48 2.39 -23.08
CA ASN A 403 19.20 1.43 -23.93
C ASN A 403 18.35 0.18 -24.20
N ALA A 404 18.16 -0.16 -25.48
CA ALA A 404 17.47 -1.36 -25.89
C ALA A 404 18.09 -2.62 -25.27
N ASN A 405 17.24 -3.54 -24.80
CA ASN A 405 17.59 -4.79 -24.14
C ASN A 405 18.28 -4.63 -22.76
N SER A 406 18.43 -3.42 -22.24
CA SER A 406 18.87 -3.24 -20.84
C SER A 406 17.86 -3.84 -19.88
N LYS A 407 18.35 -4.52 -18.84
CA LYS A 407 17.56 -5.10 -17.76
C LYS A 407 17.58 -4.24 -16.50
N LEU A 408 18.17 -3.05 -16.62
CA LEU A 408 18.27 -2.12 -15.51
C LEU A 408 16.92 -1.48 -15.21
N LEU A 409 16.42 -1.77 -14.01
CA LEU A 409 15.24 -1.16 -13.43
C LEU A 409 15.62 -0.42 -12.15
N GLN A 410 15.05 0.75 -11.95
CA GLN A 410 15.19 1.54 -10.71
C GLN A 410 13.81 1.92 -10.20
N GLY A 411 13.54 1.68 -8.92
CA GLY A 411 12.29 2.08 -8.27
C GLY A 411 12.52 3.02 -7.10
N GLY A 412 11.60 3.96 -6.92
CA GLY A 412 11.45 4.74 -5.70
C GLY A 412 10.33 4.14 -4.85
N PHE A 413 10.64 3.80 -3.59
CA PHE A 413 9.72 3.07 -2.71
C PHE A 413 9.41 3.86 -1.46
N GLN A 414 8.15 3.93 -1.10
CA GLN A 414 7.74 4.53 0.17
C GLN A 414 8.42 3.79 1.33
N ASP A 415 9.07 4.54 2.23
CA ASP A 415 9.79 4.09 3.42
C ASP A 415 10.95 3.10 3.15
N ASN A 416 11.12 2.62 1.91
CA ASN A 416 12.05 1.55 1.56
C ASN A 416 13.13 1.97 0.57
N GLY A 417 13.36 3.26 0.43
CA GLY A 417 14.47 3.84 -0.33
C GLY A 417 14.33 3.79 -1.84
N SER A 418 15.40 4.16 -2.52
CA SER A 418 15.57 3.93 -3.95
C SER A 418 16.31 2.62 -4.17
N ARG A 419 15.77 1.71 -4.99
CA ARG A 419 16.35 0.39 -5.23
C ARG A 419 16.54 0.14 -6.71
N LEU A 420 17.55 -0.69 -7.04
CA LEU A 420 17.86 -1.06 -8.41
C LEU A 420 18.06 -2.56 -8.54
N THR A 421 17.72 -3.07 -9.73
CA THR A 421 18.11 -4.39 -10.21
C THR A 421 18.69 -4.31 -11.62
N PHE A 422 19.61 -5.20 -11.94
CA PHE A 422 20.19 -5.37 -13.28
C PHE A 422 19.72 -6.68 -13.92
N SER A 423 18.59 -7.21 -13.46
CA SER A 423 18.07 -8.52 -13.84
C SER A 423 16.58 -8.46 -14.10
N ASP A 424 16.13 -9.21 -15.07
CA ASP A 424 14.71 -9.46 -15.38
C ASP A 424 14.17 -10.75 -14.72
N ASN A 425 14.97 -11.39 -13.84
CA ASN A 425 14.52 -12.55 -13.10
C ASN A 425 13.50 -12.12 -12.01
N THR A 426 12.41 -12.86 -11.87
CA THR A 426 11.37 -12.62 -10.83
C THR A 426 11.91 -12.69 -9.41
N ASP A 427 12.97 -13.46 -9.17
CA ASP A 427 13.65 -13.60 -7.87
C ASP A 427 14.84 -12.66 -7.71
N ALA A 428 15.01 -11.67 -8.60
CA ALA A 428 16.14 -10.74 -8.55
C ALA A 428 16.13 -9.90 -7.28
N THR A 429 17.30 -9.78 -6.66
CA THR A 429 17.50 -8.87 -5.54
C THR A 429 17.51 -7.42 -6.03
N TRP A 430 16.74 -6.56 -5.37
CA TRP A 430 16.77 -5.12 -5.55
C TRP A 430 17.62 -4.49 -4.46
N ASN A 431 18.79 -3.99 -4.83
CA ASN A 431 19.73 -3.37 -3.92
C ASN A 431 19.39 -1.90 -3.67
N MET A 432 19.64 -1.40 -2.45
CA MET A 432 19.28 -0.05 -2.00
C MET A 432 20.51 0.85 -1.86
N PRO A 433 20.88 1.64 -2.87
CA PRO A 433 21.98 2.60 -2.74
C PRO A 433 21.63 3.85 -1.94
N PHE A 434 20.33 4.15 -1.79
CA PHE A 434 19.86 5.38 -1.14
C PHE A 434 18.60 5.12 -0.31
N ASN A 435 18.66 5.43 0.98
CA ASN A 435 17.57 5.23 1.94
C ASN A 435 16.64 6.46 2.01
N GLY A 436 15.45 6.27 2.58
CA GLY A 436 14.37 7.27 2.72
C GLY A 436 13.12 6.85 1.97
N ASP A 437 12.23 7.79 1.69
CA ASP A 437 11.15 7.61 0.70
C ASP A 437 11.73 7.84 -0.68
N GLY A 438 12.07 6.76 -1.37
CA GLY A 438 12.53 6.83 -2.75
C GLY A 438 11.46 7.49 -3.62
N SER A 439 11.89 8.45 -4.44
CA SER A 439 11.02 9.27 -5.26
C SER A 439 11.41 9.14 -6.74
N TYR A 440 11.30 10.21 -7.51
CA TYR A 440 11.69 10.20 -8.91
C TYR A 440 13.14 9.75 -9.11
N ALA A 441 13.38 9.08 -10.21
CA ALA A 441 14.67 8.51 -10.55
C ALA A 441 15.00 8.77 -12.02
N GLY A 442 16.28 8.95 -12.33
CA GLY A 442 16.80 9.08 -13.69
C GLY A 442 18.03 8.19 -13.89
N ILE A 443 18.13 7.59 -15.06
CA ILE A 443 19.25 6.76 -15.47
C ILE A 443 19.88 7.41 -16.70
N ALA A 444 21.16 7.78 -16.63
CA ALA A 444 21.86 8.30 -17.79
C ALA A 444 22.10 7.20 -18.85
N ASP A 445 22.24 7.57 -20.13
CA ASP A 445 22.44 6.63 -21.24
C ASP A 445 23.69 5.76 -21.09
N ASN A 446 24.66 6.19 -20.29
CA ASN A 446 25.87 5.42 -19.99
C ASN A 446 25.65 4.30 -18.97
N GLU A 447 24.49 4.26 -18.29
CA GLU A 447 24.14 3.33 -17.21
C GLU A 447 25.14 3.31 -16.03
N GLU A 448 25.95 4.36 -15.87
CA GLU A 448 26.88 4.55 -14.76
C GLU A 448 26.47 5.65 -13.81
N ASP A 449 25.77 6.67 -14.34
CA ASP A 449 25.29 7.84 -13.60
C ASP A 449 23.80 7.70 -13.31
N PHE A 450 23.44 7.79 -12.03
CA PHE A 450 22.08 7.68 -11.52
C PHE A 450 21.68 8.96 -10.81
N TYR A 451 20.47 9.43 -11.07
CA TYR A 451 19.88 10.59 -10.40
C TYR A 451 18.76 10.06 -9.49
N LEU A 452 19.00 10.10 -8.19
CA LEU A 452 18.09 9.54 -7.18
C LEU A 452 17.53 10.65 -6.31
N THR A 453 16.22 10.67 -6.16
CA THR A 453 15.55 11.60 -5.26
C THR A 453 14.87 10.85 -4.11
N ILE A 454 14.71 11.55 -3.00
CA ILE A 454 13.90 11.13 -1.86
C ILE A 454 12.97 12.26 -1.46
N GLN A 455 12.12 11.99 -0.47
CA GLN A 455 11.15 12.96 0.05
C GLN A 455 11.73 14.35 0.25
N ARG A 456 10.88 15.37 0.06
CA ARG A 456 11.22 16.81 0.22
C ARG A 456 12.33 17.29 -0.71
N GLY A 457 12.43 16.68 -1.89
CA GLY A 457 13.30 17.13 -2.97
C GLY A 457 14.79 17.00 -2.72
N VAL A 458 15.23 16.10 -1.87
CA VAL A 458 16.65 15.78 -1.72
C VAL A 458 17.09 14.96 -2.92
N MET A 459 18.07 15.44 -3.70
CA MET A 459 18.52 14.81 -4.94
C MET A 459 20.03 14.58 -4.95
N TYR A 460 20.42 13.39 -5.42
CA TYR A 460 21.82 13.02 -5.60
C TYR A 460 22.09 12.51 -7.02
N LYS A 461 23.23 12.91 -7.58
CA LYS A 461 23.92 12.19 -8.63
C LYS A 461 24.77 11.11 -7.98
N MET A 462 24.64 9.85 -8.39
CA MET A 462 25.38 8.71 -7.84
C MET A 462 26.04 7.92 -8.97
N LYS A 463 27.26 7.44 -8.71
CA LYS A 463 27.90 6.39 -9.51
C LYS A 463 27.77 5.08 -8.77
N LEU A 464 27.21 4.06 -9.41
CA LEU A 464 26.94 2.77 -8.82
C LEU A 464 27.68 1.66 -9.56
N ASP A 465 28.01 0.56 -8.88
CA ASP A 465 28.43 -0.67 -9.51
C ASP A 465 27.23 -1.56 -9.89
N THR A 466 27.48 -2.70 -10.51
CA THR A 466 26.46 -3.68 -10.94
C THR A 466 25.73 -4.36 -9.77
N ASN A 467 26.18 -4.16 -8.53
CA ASN A 467 25.49 -4.59 -7.32
C ASN A 467 24.78 -3.42 -6.61
N ALA A 468 24.65 -2.28 -7.31
CA ALA A 468 24.11 -1.02 -6.78
C ALA A 468 24.87 -0.47 -5.55
N ASN A 469 26.14 -0.88 -5.35
CA ASN A 469 26.97 -0.25 -4.33
C ASN A 469 27.39 1.14 -4.77
N ARG A 470 27.26 2.11 -3.87
CA ARG A 470 27.63 3.50 -4.12
C ARG A 470 29.15 3.67 -4.20
N LEU A 471 29.65 3.94 -5.40
CA LEU A 471 31.07 4.21 -5.66
C LEU A 471 31.43 5.69 -5.43
N ALA A 472 30.56 6.60 -5.84
CA ALA A 472 30.69 8.04 -5.67
C ALA A 472 29.33 8.71 -5.65
N PHE A 473 29.24 9.92 -5.08
CA PHE A 473 28.00 10.68 -5.05
C PHE A 473 28.25 12.17 -4.94
N GLN A 474 27.23 12.95 -5.30
CA GLN A 474 27.16 14.40 -5.09
C GLN A 474 25.69 14.79 -4.91
N ARG A 475 25.38 15.49 -3.82
CA ARG A 475 24.07 16.14 -3.68
C ARG A 475 23.95 17.28 -4.70
N MET A 476 22.85 17.36 -5.42
CA MET A 476 22.74 18.26 -6.54
C MET A 476 21.45 19.10 -6.60
N ASP A 477 20.51 18.91 -5.68
CA ASP A 477 19.36 19.81 -5.62
C ASP A 477 19.87 21.25 -5.43
N PRO A 478 19.27 22.27 -6.12
CA PRO A 478 19.83 23.62 -6.16
C PRO A 478 19.96 24.25 -4.78
N ALA A 479 21.14 24.81 -4.46
CA ALA A 479 21.40 25.47 -3.18
C ALA A 479 20.58 26.75 -3.00
N SER A 480 20.27 27.42 -4.12
CA SER A 480 19.46 28.64 -4.16
C SER A 480 17.95 28.40 -4.02
N CYS A 481 17.48 27.14 -4.08
CA CYS A 481 16.08 26.80 -3.88
C CYS A 481 15.68 26.83 -2.41
N ASP A 482 14.45 27.30 -2.16
CA ASP A 482 13.78 27.20 -0.87
C ASP A 482 13.16 25.79 -0.70
N SER A 483 13.80 24.94 0.09
CA SER A 483 13.34 23.54 0.31
C SER A 483 11.94 23.45 0.93
N ASN A 484 11.43 24.50 1.61
CA ASN A 484 10.08 24.51 2.16
C ASN A 484 9.00 24.57 1.07
N LYS A 485 9.38 24.89 -0.17
CA LYS A 485 8.49 24.90 -1.33
C LYS A 485 8.45 23.57 -2.07
N TYR A 486 9.39 22.68 -1.80
CA TYR A 486 9.36 21.35 -2.41
C TYR A 486 8.12 20.59 -2.00
N MET A 487 7.68 19.73 -2.86
CA MET A 487 6.66 18.74 -2.54
C MET A 487 7.27 17.57 -1.79
N TRP A 488 6.43 16.71 -1.20
CA TRP A 488 6.90 15.47 -0.62
C TRP A 488 7.59 14.63 -1.68
N MET A 489 6.88 14.32 -2.76
CA MET A 489 7.41 13.79 -4.02
C MET A 489 7.62 15.00 -4.94
N ASN A 490 8.86 15.49 -5.02
CA ASN A 490 9.13 16.69 -5.80
C ASN A 490 9.41 16.37 -7.27
N PRO A 491 8.64 16.91 -8.23
CA PRO A 491 8.79 16.56 -9.64
C PRO A 491 10.20 16.83 -10.17
N MET A 492 10.73 15.82 -10.86
CA MET A 492 11.99 15.82 -11.59
C MET A 492 11.74 15.17 -12.95
N GLU A 493 12.27 15.75 -14.01
CA GLU A 493 12.17 15.19 -15.35
C GLU A 493 13.53 15.28 -16.04
N MET A 494 14.04 14.18 -16.56
CA MET A 494 15.17 14.17 -17.50
C MET A 494 14.66 14.42 -18.91
N ASP A 495 15.36 15.25 -19.68
CA ASP A 495 14.97 15.49 -21.07
C ASP A 495 15.01 14.20 -21.89
N ALA A 496 13.92 13.89 -22.58
CA ALA A 496 13.74 12.63 -23.31
C ALA A 496 14.77 12.41 -24.46
N ASN A 497 15.45 13.49 -24.88
CA ASN A 497 16.43 13.47 -25.98
C ASN A 497 17.88 13.67 -25.53
N ASN A 498 18.09 14.10 -24.28
CA ASN A 498 19.42 14.51 -23.83
C ASN A 498 19.59 14.29 -22.32
N ASP A 499 20.20 13.20 -21.94
CA ASP A 499 20.46 12.82 -20.54
C ASP A 499 21.36 13.81 -19.76
N ASN A 500 21.92 14.84 -20.45
CA ASN A 500 22.64 15.94 -19.82
C ASN A 500 21.73 17.09 -19.37
N VAL A 501 20.41 17.01 -19.61
CA VAL A 501 19.42 18.03 -19.29
C VAL A 501 18.40 17.49 -18.31
N MET A 502 18.10 18.26 -17.27
CA MET A 502 17.08 17.92 -16.26
C MET A 502 16.27 19.14 -15.88
N PHE A 503 14.98 18.94 -15.66
CA PHE A 503 14.05 19.93 -15.13
C PHE A 503 13.67 19.60 -13.68
N TRP A 504 13.44 20.66 -12.89
CA TRP A 504 13.20 20.55 -11.46
C TRP A 504 12.18 21.59 -10.98
N ALA A 505 11.27 21.18 -10.10
CA ALA A 505 10.25 22.06 -9.53
C ALA A 505 10.67 22.68 -8.19
N GLU A 506 10.42 23.99 -7.99
CA GLU A 506 10.46 24.68 -6.70
C GLU A 506 9.15 25.45 -6.48
N GLY A 507 8.14 24.80 -5.93
CA GLY A 507 6.83 25.41 -5.79
C GLY A 507 6.27 25.83 -7.16
N ASN A 508 6.14 27.14 -7.39
CA ASN A 508 5.65 27.71 -8.66
C ASN A 508 6.77 28.12 -9.63
N LYS A 509 8.00 27.67 -9.39
CA LYS A 509 9.16 27.98 -10.22
C LYS A 509 9.70 26.73 -10.89
N LEU A 510 10.22 26.90 -12.09
CA LEU A 510 10.87 25.87 -12.87
C LEU A 510 12.38 26.14 -12.94
N TRP A 511 13.16 25.10 -12.79
CA TRP A 511 14.60 25.09 -12.90
C TRP A 511 15.04 24.11 -13.96
N ARG A 512 16.18 24.40 -14.60
CA ARG A 512 16.83 23.53 -15.58
C ARG A 512 18.31 23.40 -15.26
N ASN A 513 18.84 22.18 -15.42
CA ASN A 513 20.28 21.93 -15.44
C ASN A 513 20.67 21.36 -16.80
N ASN A 514 21.55 22.01 -17.56
CA ASN A 514 22.05 21.58 -18.86
C ASN A 514 23.46 20.99 -18.78
N ASN A 515 23.93 20.62 -17.60
CA ASN A 515 25.33 20.32 -17.39
C ASN A 515 25.54 19.13 -16.44
N LEU A 516 24.61 18.17 -16.47
CA LEU A 516 24.58 17.01 -15.57
C LEU A 516 25.86 16.17 -15.65
N ASN A 517 26.37 15.94 -16.88
CA ASN A 517 27.58 15.15 -17.13
C ASN A 517 28.82 15.74 -16.47
N ASN A 518 28.87 17.06 -16.27
CA ASN A 518 30.02 17.76 -15.69
C ASN A 518 29.90 17.97 -14.16
N ILE A 519 28.83 17.49 -13.51
CA ILE A 519 28.73 17.51 -12.06
C ILE A 519 29.77 16.52 -11.49
N SER A 520 30.75 17.08 -10.76
CA SER A 520 31.84 16.31 -10.16
C SER A 520 31.39 15.55 -8.92
N TYR A 521 31.86 14.34 -8.74
CA TYR A 521 31.65 13.54 -7.54
C TYR A 521 32.60 13.95 -6.42
N ASN A 522 32.12 14.69 -5.44
CA ASN A 522 32.91 15.17 -4.31
C ASN A 522 32.55 14.46 -2.98
N SER A 523 31.69 13.45 -3.04
CA SER A 523 31.13 12.76 -1.87
C SER A 523 30.49 13.74 -0.87
N SER A 524 29.80 14.75 -1.41
CA SER A 524 29.24 15.87 -0.64
C SER A 524 27.75 15.75 -0.45
N HIS A 525 27.30 15.98 0.78
CA HIS A 525 25.90 16.13 1.16
C HIS A 525 25.39 17.59 1.08
N GLN A 526 26.23 18.52 0.61
CA GLN A 526 25.84 19.92 0.43
C GLN A 526 25.14 20.11 -0.92
N LYS A 527 24.07 20.89 -0.93
CA LYS A 527 23.37 21.33 -2.14
C LYS A 527 24.34 22.04 -3.10
N SER A 528 24.01 22.04 -4.39
CA SER A 528 24.87 22.64 -5.41
C SER A 528 24.06 23.40 -6.47
N ASP A 529 24.42 24.61 -6.77
CA ASP A 529 23.87 25.39 -7.89
C ASP A 529 24.58 25.12 -9.23
N PHE A 530 25.52 24.18 -9.27
CA PHE A 530 26.27 23.90 -10.48
C PHE A 530 25.36 23.46 -11.64
N GLY A 531 25.39 24.22 -12.73
CA GLY A 531 24.60 23.95 -13.93
C GLY A 531 23.13 24.34 -13.84
N TRP A 532 22.62 24.73 -12.65
CA TRP A 532 21.22 25.09 -12.47
C TRP A 532 20.93 26.54 -12.88
N GLU A 533 19.86 26.69 -13.65
CA GLU A 533 19.30 27.97 -14.11
C GLU A 533 17.80 27.99 -13.83
N MET A 534 17.32 29.04 -13.15
CA MET A 534 15.90 29.26 -12.91
C MET A 534 15.30 30.00 -14.11
N PHE A 535 14.14 29.59 -14.58
CA PHE A 535 13.36 30.29 -15.59
C PHE A 535 12.85 31.61 -15.01
N SER A 536 12.87 32.69 -15.80
CA SER A 536 12.42 34.01 -15.34
C SER A 536 10.91 34.07 -15.13
N ASP A 537 10.14 33.28 -15.93
CA ASP A 537 8.70 33.14 -15.78
C ASP A 537 8.37 32.28 -14.58
N THR A 538 7.39 32.69 -13.76
CA THR A 538 6.89 31.96 -12.62
C THR A 538 5.41 31.73 -12.76
N LEU A 539 4.94 30.56 -12.33
CA LEU A 539 3.52 30.18 -12.40
C LEU A 539 2.71 31.00 -11.39
N TYR A 540 1.48 31.35 -11.77
CA TYR A 540 0.59 32.11 -10.90
C TYR A 540 -0.58 31.26 -10.41
N PRO A 541 -1.04 31.38 -9.16
CA PRO A 541 -0.54 32.28 -8.08
C PRO A 541 0.76 31.75 -7.43
N PRO A 542 1.46 32.60 -6.64
CA PRO A 542 2.71 32.21 -5.98
C PRO A 542 2.63 31.01 -5.02
N SER A 543 1.42 30.68 -4.55
CA SER A 543 1.14 29.49 -3.73
C SER A 543 0.99 28.21 -4.54
N LEU A 544 0.97 28.31 -5.87
CA LEU A 544 0.86 27.18 -6.77
C LEU A 544 2.09 26.28 -6.65
N LYS A 545 1.87 24.97 -6.74
CA LYS A 545 2.98 24.01 -6.83
C LYS A 545 2.88 23.21 -8.12
N ILE A 546 4.03 23.06 -8.77
CA ILE A 546 4.22 22.16 -9.89
C ILE A 546 4.15 20.73 -9.32
N SER A 547 3.34 19.86 -9.93
CA SER A 547 3.10 18.49 -9.49
C SER A 547 3.45 17.43 -10.52
N ALA A 548 3.61 17.82 -11.80
CA ALA A 548 4.01 16.93 -12.89
C ALA A 548 4.90 17.69 -13.88
N LEU A 549 5.88 17.01 -14.44
CA LEU A 549 6.76 17.45 -15.51
C LEU A 549 6.88 16.31 -16.53
N SER A 550 6.77 16.62 -17.82
CA SER A 550 6.97 15.65 -18.90
C SER A 550 7.59 16.28 -20.11
N SER A 551 8.67 15.70 -20.65
CA SER A 551 9.43 16.20 -21.79
C SER A 551 9.14 15.40 -23.06
N SER A 552 9.06 16.06 -24.20
CA SER A 552 8.73 15.45 -25.47
C SER A 552 9.93 14.79 -26.16
N LEU A 553 9.67 13.71 -26.89
CA LEU A 553 10.67 13.03 -27.73
C LEU A 553 10.67 13.60 -29.16
N ASP A 554 9.51 13.75 -29.82
CA ASP A 554 9.38 14.28 -31.17
C ASP A 554 8.12 15.18 -31.30
N PRO A 555 8.25 16.45 -31.73
CA PRO A 555 9.50 17.22 -31.78
C PRO A 555 10.16 17.37 -30.42
N PRO A 556 11.50 17.42 -30.37
CA PRO A 556 12.24 17.52 -29.10
C PRO A 556 12.07 18.88 -28.43
N ASN A 557 12.38 18.91 -27.11
CA ASN A 557 12.53 20.14 -26.32
C ASN A 557 11.22 20.89 -26.01
N VAL A 558 10.08 20.22 -26.07
CA VAL A 558 8.83 20.70 -25.49
C VAL A 558 8.69 20.12 -24.09
N LEU A 559 8.43 20.98 -23.09
CA LEU A 559 8.15 20.56 -21.73
C LEU A 559 6.72 20.93 -21.35
N TYR A 560 5.96 19.97 -20.86
CA TYR A 560 4.67 20.19 -20.23
C TYR A 560 4.80 20.22 -18.72
N VAL A 561 4.04 21.11 -18.07
CA VAL A 561 4.10 21.34 -16.63
C VAL A 561 2.69 21.30 -16.07
N GLY A 562 2.42 20.31 -15.21
CA GLY A 562 1.17 20.14 -14.47
C GLY A 562 1.25 20.72 -13.05
N THR A 563 0.09 21.07 -12.49
CA THR A 563 0.03 21.72 -11.17
C THR A 563 -1.03 21.11 -10.26
N GLN A 564 -0.93 21.40 -8.96
CA GLN A 564 -1.90 20.96 -7.94
C GLN A 564 -3.32 21.55 -8.09
N ASN A 565 -3.50 22.50 -8.99
CA ASN A 565 -4.79 23.17 -9.14
C ASN A 565 -5.29 23.21 -10.61
N LYS A 566 -5.14 22.08 -11.31
CA LYS A 566 -5.62 21.83 -12.68
C LYS A 566 -4.94 22.60 -13.81
N ARG A 567 -4.08 23.56 -13.54
CA ARG A 567 -3.44 24.35 -14.60
C ARG A 567 -2.32 23.57 -15.25
N ILE A 568 -2.28 23.66 -16.56
CA ILE A 568 -1.25 23.05 -17.39
C ILE A 568 -0.52 24.16 -18.13
N TYR A 569 0.80 24.02 -18.27
CA TYR A 569 1.64 24.96 -18.98
C TYR A 569 2.47 24.21 -20.01
N ARG A 570 2.88 24.92 -21.06
CA ARG A 570 3.79 24.44 -22.11
C ARG A 570 4.99 25.37 -22.21
N VAL A 571 6.16 24.78 -22.42
CA VAL A 571 7.43 25.48 -22.63
C VAL A 571 8.07 24.93 -23.89
N ASP A 572 8.13 25.72 -24.95
CA ASP A 572 8.84 25.36 -26.17
C ASP A 572 10.31 25.75 -26.06
N ASN A 573 11.22 24.94 -26.65
CA ASN A 573 12.67 25.08 -26.51
C ASN A 573 13.17 25.10 -25.06
N ALA A 574 12.58 24.27 -24.22
CA ALA A 574 12.86 24.20 -22.79
C ALA A 574 14.35 23.97 -22.43
N HIS A 575 15.13 23.39 -23.36
CA HIS A 575 16.55 23.05 -23.17
C HIS A 575 17.51 24.23 -23.27
N VAL A 576 17.10 25.41 -23.76
CA VAL A 576 18.03 26.50 -24.07
C VAL A 576 17.43 27.88 -23.76
N GLY A 577 18.30 28.82 -23.37
CA GLY A 577 17.92 30.22 -23.11
C GLY A 577 16.95 30.34 -21.92
N ASP A 578 16.09 31.32 -21.98
CA ASP A 578 15.04 31.61 -21.01
C ASP A 578 13.67 31.61 -21.71
N PRO A 579 13.10 30.42 -22.01
CA PRO A 579 11.87 30.32 -22.77
C PRO A 579 10.67 30.73 -21.93
N SER A 580 9.62 31.24 -22.56
CA SER A 580 8.37 31.58 -21.89
C SER A 580 7.61 30.32 -21.43
N VAL A 581 7.05 30.41 -20.22
CA VAL A 581 6.17 29.39 -19.65
C VAL A 581 4.71 29.79 -19.93
N ILE A 582 4.10 29.17 -20.92
CA ILE A 582 2.80 29.52 -21.44
C ILE A 582 1.69 28.69 -20.78
N GLN A 583 0.77 29.35 -20.05
CA GLN A 583 -0.42 28.67 -19.54
C GLN A 583 -1.32 28.27 -20.70
N LEU A 584 -1.69 27.01 -20.76
CA LEU A 584 -2.65 26.45 -21.72
C LEU A 584 -4.08 26.82 -21.31
N PRO A 585 -5.06 26.75 -22.24
CA PRO A 585 -6.47 26.95 -21.93
C PRO A 585 -6.95 26.11 -20.76
N ASP A 586 -7.76 26.71 -19.90
CA ASP A 586 -8.26 26.04 -18.69
C ASP A 586 -9.05 24.79 -19.01
N ILE A 587 -8.73 23.71 -18.35
CA ILE A 587 -9.48 22.45 -18.40
C ILE A 587 -10.76 22.61 -17.56
N LEU A 588 -11.91 22.30 -18.16
CA LEU A 588 -13.22 22.38 -17.51
C LEU A 588 -13.44 21.15 -16.60
N THR A 589 -12.83 21.21 -15.44
CA THR A 589 -13.03 20.22 -14.37
C THR A 589 -13.38 20.90 -13.04
N ALA A 590 -13.96 20.17 -12.10
CA ALA A 590 -14.39 20.69 -10.80
C ALA A 590 -13.21 20.88 -9.84
N GLY A 591 -13.31 21.83 -8.94
CA GLY A 591 -12.43 21.99 -7.76
C GLY A 591 -10.96 22.27 -8.04
N SER A 592 -10.13 21.91 -7.07
CA SER A 592 -8.66 21.88 -7.16
C SER A 592 -8.22 20.50 -7.62
N SER A 593 -8.18 20.27 -8.94
CA SER A 593 -7.74 18.99 -9.50
C SER A 593 -6.23 18.88 -9.47
N TYR A 594 -5.72 17.82 -8.87
CA TYR A 594 -4.29 17.54 -8.74
C TYR A 594 -3.79 16.80 -9.98
N CYS A 595 -2.94 17.45 -10.78
CA CYS A 595 -2.29 16.80 -11.92
C CYS A 595 -1.15 15.90 -11.41
N THR A 596 -1.30 14.59 -11.58
CA THR A 596 -0.27 13.61 -11.20
C THR A 596 0.67 13.31 -12.35
N ASP A 597 0.13 13.31 -13.58
CA ASP A 597 0.91 12.94 -14.74
C ASP A 597 0.45 13.65 -16.02
N ILE A 598 1.36 13.70 -17.01
CA ILE A 598 1.15 14.20 -18.36
C ILE A 598 1.79 13.22 -19.34
N ALA A 599 1.03 12.31 -19.92
CA ALA A 599 1.52 11.44 -20.98
C ALA A 599 1.65 12.21 -22.30
N ILE A 600 2.77 12.04 -22.98
CA ILE A 600 3.05 12.64 -24.31
C ILE A 600 3.25 11.54 -25.34
N ASN A 601 2.58 11.63 -26.49
CA ASN A 601 2.87 10.72 -27.60
C ASN A 601 4.34 10.91 -28.05
N PRO A 602 5.18 9.88 -27.99
CA PRO A 602 6.61 10.00 -28.30
C PRO A 602 6.89 10.37 -29.76
N LEU A 603 5.91 10.21 -30.67
CA LEU A 603 6.04 10.58 -32.09
C LEU A 603 5.36 11.93 -32.41
N ASN A 604 4.64 12.54 -31.45
CA ASN A 604 3.90 13.78 -31.69
C ASN A 604 3.67 14.53 -30.36
N ALA A 605 4.51 15.48 -30.04
CA ALA A 605 4.40 16.27 -28.80
C ALA A 605 3.09 17.07 -28.64
N ASP A 606 2.30 17.22 -29.72
CA ASP A 606 1.00 17.89 -29.64
C ASP A 606 -0.15 16.96 -29.23
N GLU A 607 0.11 15.63 -29.16
CA GLU A 607 -0.82 14.67 -28.58
C GLU A 607 -0.44 14.33 -27.15
N ILE A 608 -1.31 14.72 -26.21
CA ILE A 608 -1.06 14.59 -24.78
C ILE A 608 -2.30 14.14 -24.03
N MET A 609 -2.09 13.42 -22.93
CA MET A 609 -3.15 13.07 -21.95
C MET A 609 -2.77 13.59 -20.57
N ILE A 610 -3.72 14.26 -19.92
CA ILE A 610 -3.58 14.79 -18.56
C ILE A 610 -4.31 13.89 -17.59
N VAL A 611 -3.64 13.55 -16.47
CA VAL A 611 -4.18 12.74 -15.39
C VAL A 611 -4.43 13.59 -14.14
N TYR A 612 -5.67 13.59 -13.65
CA TYR A 612 -6.03 14.14 -12.34
C TYR A 612 -6.40 13.02 -11.38
N SER A 613 -5.72 12.93 -10.27
CA SER A 613 -5.83 11.77 -9.36
C SER A 613 -6.88 11.90 -8.26
N ASN A 614 -7.48 13.07 -8.06
CA ASN A 614 -8.49 13.24 -7.01
C ASN A 614 -9.76 12.45 -7.31
N TYR A 615 -10.36 11.86 -6.27
CA TYR A 615 -11.74 11.38 -6.35
C TYR A 615 -12.72 12.54 -6.53
N SER A 616 -13.87 12.26 -7.15
CA SER A 616 -14.92 13.24 -7.45
C SER A 616 -14.50 14.39 -8.38
N VAL A 617 -13.47 14.15 -9.18
CA VAL A 617 -12.95 15.04 -10.22
C VAL A 617 -12.85 14.23 -11.50
N TYR A 618 -13.24 14.80 -12.65
CA TYR A 618 -13.08 14.11 -13.93
C TYR A 618 -11.58 13.88 -14.20
N SER A 619 -11.17 12.63 -14.36
CA SER A 619 -9.78 12.23 -14.20
C SER A 619 -8.92 12.40 -15.45
N LEU A 620 -9.44 12.17 -16.68
CA LEU A 620 -8.62 12.12 -17.89
C LEU A 620 -9.06 13.12 -18.94
N PHE A 621 -8.09 13.88 -19.49
CA PHE A 621 -8.30 14.79 -20.60
C PHE A 621 -7.25 14.56 -21.69
N HIS A 622 -7.68 14.55 -22.94
CA HIS A 622 -6.86 14.33 -24.12
C HIS A 622 -6.86 15.53 -25.05
N SER A 623 -5.71 15.87 -25.60
CA SER A 623 -5.52 16.90 -26.61
C SER A 623 -4.71 16.35 -27.77
N THR A 624 -4.96 16.81 -28.99
CA THR A 624 -4.17 16.52 -30.20
C THR A 624 -3.65 17.78 -30.87
N ASP A 625 -3.72 18.91 -30.18
CA ASP A 625 -3.31 20.24 -30.69
C ASP A 625 -2.39 20.98 -29.71
N GLY A 626 -1.59 20.25 -28.95
CA GLY A 626 -0.64 20.81 -27.99
C GLY A 626 -1.30 21.48 -26.80
N GLY A 627 -2.51 21.02 -26.41
CA GLY A 627 -3.26 21.55 -25.28
C GLY A 627 -4.06 22.83 -25.58
N GLN A 628 -4.25 23.21 -26.85
CA GLN A 628 -5.09 24.34 -27.21
C GLN A 628 -6.58 24.02 -27.04
N SER A 629 -6.94 22.75 -27.16
CA SER A 629 -8.27 22.25 -26.82
C SER A 629 -8.20 20.91 -26.09
N TRP A 630 -9.20 20.65 -25.24
CA TRP A 630 -9.25 19.49 -24.36
C TRP A 630 -10.54 18.69 -24.55
N ASN A 631 -10.41 17.41 -24.72
CA ASN A 631 -11.53 16.47 -24.75
C ASN A 631 -11.48 15.57 -23.50
N LYS A 632 -12.64 15.30 -22.91
CA LYS A 632 -12.75 14.31 -21.84
C LYS A 632 -12.42 12.93 -22.39
N ALA A 633 -11.65 12.13 -21.64
CA ALA A 633 -11.16 10.83 -22.12
C ALA A 633 -11.40 9.67 -21.13
N ALA A 634 -11.88 9.92 -19.91
CA ALA A 634 -12.00 8.88 -18.89
C ALA A 634 -13.12 7.85 -19.20
N GLY A 635 -14.14 8.23 -19.98
CA GLY A 635 -15.16 7.29 -20.45
C GLY A 635 -15.80 6.48 -19.33
N ASN A 636 -15.74 5.15 -19.42
CA ASN A 636 -16.30 4.21 -18.44
C ASN A 636 -15.52 4.11 -17.12
N LEU A 637 -14.38 4.76 -16.99
CA LEU A 637 -13.71 4.92 -15.68
C LEU A 637 -14.43 5.90 -14.76
N GLU A 638 -15.36 6.69 -15.30
CA GLU A 638 -16.16 7.63 -14.52
C GLU A 638 -17.63 7.24 -14.51
N GLN A 639 -18.26 7.20 -13.34
CA GLN A 639 -19.71 6.97 -13.27
C GLN A 639 -20.48 8.12 -13.89
N ASN A 640 -20.06 9.35 -13.65
CA ASN A 640 -20.72 10.56 -14.15
C ASN A 640 -19.77 11.44 -14.96
N ASN A 641 -20.28 12.07 -16.02
CA ASN A 641 -19.52 13.00 -16.85
C ASN A 641 -19.02 14.26 -16.13
N SER A 642 -19.40 14.46 -14.87
CA SER A 642 -18.86 15.50 -13.97
C SER A 642 -17.62 15.05 -13.20
N GLY A 643 -17.29 13.75 -13.20
CA GLY A 643 -16.31 13.16 -12.34
C GLY A 643 -16.82 12.79 -10.94
N SER A 644 -18.13 12.98 -10.68
CA SER A 644 -18.75 12.58 -9.42
C SER A 644 -19.22 11.13 -9.44
N GLY A 645 -19.39 10.54 -8.28
CA GLY A 645 -19.83 9.15 -8.13
C GLY A 645 -18.63 8.18 -8.08
N ASN A 646 -18.87 6.92 -8.41
CA ASN A 646 -17.84 5.88 -8.42
C ASN A 646 -16.93 6.04 -9.64
N GLY A 647 -15.64 6.07 -9.40
CA GLY A 647 -14.58 6.08 -10.40
C GLY A 647 -13.25 5.94 -9.69
N PRO A 648 -12.28 5.18 -10.21
CA PRO A 648 -10.99 5.03 -9.57
C PRO A 648 -10.22 6.36 -9.57
N SER A 649 -9.29 6.51 -8.64
CA SER A 649 -8.25 7.51 -8.79
C SER A 649 -7.31 7.06 -9.90
N CYS A 650 -7.21 7.83 -10.99
CA CYS A 650 -6.21 7.63 -12.02
C CYS A 650 -4.87 8.20 -11.54
N ARG A 651 -3.78 7.45 -11.73
CA ARG A 651 -2.47 7.76 -11.16
C ARG A 651 -1.46 8.23 -12.21
N ASP A 652 -1.42 7.51 -13.30
CA ASP A 652 -0.42 7.65 -14.33
C ASP A 652 -1.02 7.24 -15.68
N ALA A 653 -0.45 7.69 -16.79
CA ALA A 653 -0.87 7.30 -18.13
C ALA A 653 0.32 7.16 -19.08
N GLU A 654 0.13 6.41 -20.17
CA GLU A 654 1.14 6.28 -21.21
C GLU A 654 0.47 6.25 -22.60
N ILE A 655 1.07 6.89 -23.57
CA ILE A 655 0.64 6.87 -24.99
C ILE A 655 1.71 6.14 -25.79
N ILE A 656 1.37 4.95 -26.30
CA ILE A 656 2.31 4.04 -26.94
C ILE A 656 1.93 3.84 -28.40
N PRO A 657 2.62 4.47 -29.36
CA PRO A 657 2.45 4.17 -30.78
C PRO A 657 3.02 2.78 -31.12
N LEU A 658 2.20 1.92 -31.74
CA LEU A 658 2.54 0.56 -32.14
C LEU A 658 2.17 0.35 -33.63
N GLY A 659 3.10 0.65 -34.52
CA GLY A 659 2.86 0.65 -35.97
C GLY A 659 1.88 1.76 -36.40
N ASP A 660 0.75 1.38 -36.99
CA ASP A 660 -0.32 2.32 -37.39
C ASP A 660 -1.34 2.58 -36.30
N ASP A 661 -1.26 1.84 -35.16
CA ASP A 661 -2.18 1.92 -34.03
C ASP A 661 -1.52 2.63 -32.85
N THR A 662 -2.33 3.09 -31.91
CA THR A 662 -1.88 3.68 -30.64
C THR A 662 -2.57 2.97 -29.48
N LEU A 663 -1.79 2.54 -28.51
CA LEU A 663 -2.25 2.00 -27.25
C LEU A 663 -2.20 3.13 -26.19
N TYR A 664 -3.29 3.34 -25.50
CA TYR A 664 -3.37 4.23 -24.34
C TYR A 664 -3.50 3.38 -23.08
N LEU A 665 -2.66 3.64 -22.09
CA LEU A 665 -2.67 2.96 -20.80
C LEU A 665 -2.98 3.94 -19.69
N VAL A 666 -3.69 3.48 -18.66
CA VAL A 666 -3.96 4.26 -17.43
C VAL A 666 -3.82 3.37 -16.21
N GLY A 667 -2.92 3.74 -15.31
CA GLY A 667 -2.79 3.18 -13.98
C GLY A 667 -3.82 3.77 -13.02
N THR A 668 -4.48 2.91 -12.26
CA THR A 668 -5.54 3.32 -11.33
C THR A 668 -5.42 2.65 -9.97
N THR A 669 -6.24 3.10 -9.01
CA THR A 669 -6.36 2.44 -7.69
C THR A 669 -7.04 1.08 -7.73
N VAL A 670 -7.51 0.61 -8.88
CA VAL A 670 -8.19 -0.69 -9.06
C VAL A 670 -7.65 -1.46 -10.26
N GLY A 671 -6.41 -1.23 -10.64
CA GLY A 671 -5.74 -1.97 -11.72
C GLY A 671 -5.24 -1.10 -12.86
N LEU A 672 -4.79 -1.77 -13.91
CA LEU A 672 -4.31 -1.19 -15.16
C LEU A 672 -5.40 -1.30 -16.23
N PHE A 673 -5.63 -0.19 -16.95
CA PHE A 673 -6.63 -0.13 -18.01
C PHE A 673 -6.01 0.31 -19.32
N ALA A 674 -6.55 -0.19 -20.43
CA ALA A 674 -6.09 0.10 -21.77
C ALA A 674 -7.22 0.42 -22.73
N THR A 675 -6.92 1.19 -23.77
CA THR A 675 -7.75 1.36 -24.96
C THR A 675 -6.89 1.65 -26.19
N SER A 676 -7.33 1.24 -27.38
CA SER A 676 -6.71 1.66 -28.65
C SER A 676 -7.41 2.87 -29.28
N LYS A 677 -8.47 3.40 -28.64
CA LYS A 677 -9.25 4.48 -29.23
C LYS A 677 -9.85 5.42 -28.20
N ILE A 678 -9.42 6.67 -28.22
CA ILE A 678 -10.06 7.75 -27.47
C ILE A 678 -11.31 8.24 -28.22
N ASN A 679 -12.47 8.21 -27.56
CA ASN A 679 -13.78 8.60 -28.09
C ASN A 679 -14.54 9.55 -27.15
N GLY A 680 -13.81 10.50 -26.57
CA GLY A 680 -14.38 11.46 -25.63
C GLY A 680 -14.97 10.79 -24.38
N ILE A 681 -16.16 11.20 -23.97
CA ILE A 681 -16.89 10.61 -22.84
C ILE A 681 -17.37 9.16 -23.11
N ASN A 682 -17.28 8.69 -24.35
CA ASN A 682 -17.64 7.34 -24.74
C ASN A 682 -16.41 6.44 -24.95
N THR A 683 -15.25 6.85 -24.46
CA THR A 683 -14.05 5.98 -24.45
C THR A 683 -14.34 4.75 -23.61
N VAL A 684 -13.96 3.59 -24.11
CA VAL A 684 -14.08 2.32 -23.40
C VAL A 684 -12.68 1.89 -23.01
N TRP A 685 -12.42 1.85 -21.74
CA TRP A 685 -11.20 1.34 -21.11
C TRP A 685 -11.44 -0.10 -20.67
N GLU A 686 -10.55 -1.00 -21.03
CA GLU A 686 -10.58 -2.40 -20.65
C GLU A 686 -9.52 -2.66 -19.58
N GLN A 687 -9.90 -3.36 -18.51
CA GLN A 687 -8.92 -3.76 -17.49
C GLN A 687 -8.03 -4.85 -18.08
N ILE A 688 -6.72 -4.66 -18.00
CA ILE A 688 -5.73 -5.61 -18.47
C ILE A 688 -4.96 -6.25 -17.33
N GLY A 689 -4.44 -7.48 -17.57
CA GLY A 689 -3.74 -8.23 -16.55
C GLY A 689 -4.63 -8.63 -15.36
N SER A 690 -5.93 -8.89 -15.59
CA SER A 690 -6.89 -9.23 -14.55
C SER A 690 -6.50 -10.48 -13.74
N ALA A 691 -5.79 -11.43 -14.35
CA ALA A 691 -5.28 -12.64 -13.72
C ALA A 691 -3.92 -12.47 -13.00
N THR A 692 -3.26 -11.33 -13.17
CA THR A 692 -1.92 -11.05 -12.61
C THR A 692 -1.92 -9.79 -11.74
N LEU A 693 -2.16 -8.62 -12.33
CA LEU A 693 -2.28 -7.33 -11.65
C LEU A 693 -3.60 -7.20 -10.89
N GLY A 694 -4.71 -7.58 -11.54
CA GLY A 694 -6.05 -7.51 -10.99
C GLY A 694 -6.41 -6.11 -10.46
N SER A 695 -6.87 -6.07 -9.21
CA SER A 695 -7.27 -4.83 -8.50
C SER A 695 -6.11 -4.13 -7.76
N THR A 696 -4.86 -4.52 -8.03
CA THR A 696 -3.68 -3.87 -7.43
C THR A 696 -3.58 -2.42 -7.88
N ILE A 697 -3.20 -1.53 -6.97
CA ILE A 697 -2.97 -0.12 -7.30
C ILE A 697 -1.79 -0.02 -8.26
N VAL A 698 -2.01 0.53 -9.45
CA VAL A 698 -0.96 0.85 -10.43
C VAL A 698 -0.60 2.32 -10.27
N GLU A 699 0.61 2.57 -9.81
CA GLU A 699 1.07 3.92 -9.46
C GLU A 699 1.89 4.58 -10.56
N TYR A 700 2.62 3.79 -11.35
CA TYR A 700 3.52 4.29 -12.38
C TYR A 700 3.63 3.34 -13.58
N ILE A 701 3.65 3.90 -14.78
CA ILE A 701 3.81 3.18 -16.04
C ILE A 701 4.99 3.81 -16.80
N THR A 702 5.82 3.02 -17.44
CA THR A 702 6.85 3.55 -18.32
C THR A 702 7.09 2.60 -19.47
N TYR A 703 7.37 3.16 -20.66
CA TYR A 703 7.56 2.41 -21.89
C TYR A 703 8.87 2.78 -22.57
N ARG A 704 9.62 1.76 -23.00
CA ARG A 704 10.83 1.93 -23.81
C ARG A 704 10.55 1.60 -25.27
N GLN A 705 10.47 2.62 -26.11
CA GLN A 705 10.15 2.46 -27.51
C GLN A 705 11.19 1.65 -28.30
N ALA A 706 12.47 1.68 -27.87
CA ALA A 706 13.60 1.06 -28.57
C ALA A 706 13.45 -0.47 -28.76
N ASP A 707 12.79 -1.15 -27.83
CA ASP A 707 12.57 -2.60 -27.88
C ASP A 707 11.16 -3.02 -27.39
N GLY A 708 10.28 -2.07 -27.16
CA GLY A 708 8.90 -2.34 -26.78
C GLY A 708 8.69 -2.73 -25.31
N LEU A 709 9.66 -2.49 -24.42
CA LEU A 709 9.53 -2.84 -23.01
C LEU A 709 8.53 -1.93 -22.30
N LEU A 710 7.44 -2.50 -21.80
CA LEU A 710 6.49 -1.89 -20.88
C LEU A 710 6.81 -2.34 -19.46
N VAL A 711 6.90 -1.39 -18.53
CA VAL A 711 7.09 -1.65 -17.11
C VAL A 711 5.99 -0.95 -16.31
N VAL A 712 5.40 -1.66 -15.35
CA VAL A 712 4.30 -1.20 -14.50
C VAL A 712 4.71 -1.34 -13.04
N GLY A 713 4.78 -0.22 -12.34
CA GLY A 713 5.06 -0.14 -10.91
C GLY A 713 3.76 -0.13 -10.10
N THR A 714 3.69 -1.00 -9.08
CA THR A 714 2.49 -1.12 -8.24
C THR A 714 2.72 -0.62 -6.83
N PHE A 715 1.67 -0.14 -6.21
CA PHE A 715 1.70 0.31 -4.83
C PHE A 715 1.33 -0.85 -3.89
N GLY A 716 2.26 -1.83 -3.77
CA GLY A 716 2.14 -2.93 -2.84
C GLY A 716 2.32 -4.34 -3.39
N ASN A 717 2.54 -4.51 -4.70
CA ASN A 717 2.63 -5.85 -5.30
C ASN A 717 3.79 -6.00 -6.31
N GLY A 718 4.82 -5.18 -6.16
CA GLY A 718 6.04 -5.25 -6.95
C GLY A 718 5.96 -4.54 -8.30
N VAL A 719 6.80 -4.99 -9.25
CA VAL A 719 6.95 -4.45 -10.60
C VAL A 719 6.65 -5.53 -11.63
N TYR A 720 5.86 -5.19 -12.62
CA TYR A 720 5.51 -6.07 -13.73
C TYR A 720 6.11 -5.54 -15.03
N GLN A 721 6.47 -6.43 -15.93
CA GLN A 721 7.02 -6.04 -17.23
C GLN A 721 6.58 -6.99 -18.34
N THR A 722 6.47 -6.44 -19.56
CA THR A 722 6.24 -7.19 -20.80
C THR A 722 6.82 -6.44 -21.99
N HIS A 723 6.94 -7.10 -23.15
CA HIS A 723 7.31 -6.44 -24.41
C HIS A 723 6.10 -6.38 -25.33
N LEU A 724 5.87 -5.21 -25.93
CA LEU A 724 4.79 -4.95 -26.86
C LEU A 724 5.33 -4.79 -28.28
N SER A 725 4.66 -5.41 -29.21
CA SER A 725 4.91 -5.29 -30.64
C SER A 725 3.67 -4.81 -31.42
N SER A 726 2.49 -4.99 -30.81
CA SER A 726 1.20 -4.57 -31.36
C SER A 726 0.21 -4.26 -30.24
N VAL A 727 -0.87 -3.58 -30.52
CA VAL A 727 -1.99 -3.36 -29.58
C VAL A 727 -2.64 -4.68 -29.17
N ASP A 728 -2.58 -5.70 -30.03
CA ASP A 728 -3.13 -7.03 -29.78
C ASP A 728 -2.36 -7.80 -28.68
N ASP A 729 -1.11 -7.44 -28.39
CA ASP A 729 -0.36 -8.05 -27.30
C ASP A 729 -1.01 -7.76 -25.91
N ILE A 730 -1.84 -6.75 -25.83
CA ILE A 730 -2.57 -6.36 -24.61
C ILE A 730 -4.10 -6.45 -24.77
N LEU A 731 -4.67 -5.88 -25.84
CA LEU A 731 -6.12 -5.81 -26.03
C LEU A 731 -6.73 -7.09 -26.64
N ALA A 732 -5.94 -7.87 -27.38
CA ALA A 732 -6.39 -9.21 -27.84
C ALA A 732 -6.25 -10.26 -26.73
N THR A 733 -5.38 -10.00 -25.73
CA THR A 733 -5.35 -10.72 -24.45
C THR A 733 -6.32 -10.11 -23.44
N GLY A 734 -7.04 -9.06 -23.83
CA GLY A 734 -8.26 -8.70 -23.12
C GLY A 734 -9.00 -10.00 -22.98
N ASP A 735 -8.96 -10.57 -21.77
CA ASP A 735 -9.73 -11.73 -21.45
C ASP A 735 -11.15 -11.43 -21.89
N ASN A 736 -11.50 -11.87 -23.11
CA ASN A 736 -12.79 -12.44 -23.31
C ASN A 736 -12.81 -13.68 -22.41
N VAL A 737 -12.63 -13.46 -21.12
CA VAL A 737 -13.37 -14.17 -20.11
C VAL A 737 -14.77 -13.61 -20.29
N ASP A 738 -15.44 -14.02 -21.36
CA ASP A 738 -16.88 -14.27 -21.21
C ASP A 738 -16.91 -15.04 -19.91
N ASN A 739 -17.53 -14.46 -18.89
CA ASN A 739 -17.72 -15.02 -17.58
C ASN A 739 -18.39 -16.38 -17.73
N PHE A 740 -17.60 -17.41 -18.06
CA PHE A 740 -17.97 -18.74 -17.67
C PHE A 740 -17.57 -18.79 -16.20
N ASP A 741 -18.54 -18.67 -15.30
CA ASP A 741 -18.35 -19.06 -13.91
C ASP A 741 -18.01 -20.54 -13.91
N LEU A 742 -16.71 -20.85 -13.99
CA LEU A 742 -16.20 -22.22 -13.97
C LEU A 742 -15.79 -22.54 -12.55
N MET A 743 -16.61 -23.32 -11.85
CA MET A 743 -16.32 -23.79 -10.51
C MET A 743 -15.95 -25.26 -10.55
N LEU A 744 -14.82 -25.61 -9.92
CA LEU A 744 -14.33 -26.97 -9.78
C LEU A 744 -14.37 -27.39 -8.30
N PHE A 745 -15.05 -28.49 -8.00
CA PHE A 745 -15.10 -29.04 -6.63
C PHE A 745 -15.38 -30.56 -6.62
N PRO A 746 -14.86 -31.28 -5.62
CA PRO A 746 -13.88 -30.83 -4.63
C PRO A 746 -12.48 -30.72 -5.25
N ASN A 747 -11.65 -29.87 -4.66
CA ASN A 747 -10.21 -29.83 -4.93
C ASN A 747 -9.51 -29.53 -3.59
N PRO A 748 -8.79 -30.48 -2.97
CA PRO A 748 -8.33 -31.77 -3.52
C PRO A 748 -9.44 -32.79 -3.85
N ILE A 749 -9.11 -33.67 -4.80
CA ILE A 749 -10.02 -34.68 -5.38
C ILE A 749 -9.69 -36.07 -4.80
N ILE A 750 -10.71 -36.81 -4.41
CA ILE A 750 -10.55 -38.23 -4.01
C ILE A 750 -10.80 -39.14 -5.21
N ASP A 751 -11.96 -39.05 -5.84
CA ASP A 751 -12.34 -39.92 -6.95
C ASP A 751 -13.10 -39.20 -8.09
N ARG A 752 -13.70 -38.03 -7.81
CA ARG A 752 -14.53 -37.29 -8.78
C ARG A 752 -14.36 -35.77 -8.62
N LEU A 753 -14.39 -35.09 -9.75
CA LEU A 753 -14.42 -33.65 -9.86
C LEU A 753 -15.67 -33.21 -10.58
N SER A 754 -16.49 -32.40 -9.96
CA SER A 754 -17.61 -31.71 -10.60
C SER A 754 -17.14 -30.35 -11.09
N VAL A 755 -17.39 -30.07 -12.35
CA VAL A 755 -17.11 -28.76 -12.97
C VAL A 755 -18.44 -28.12 -13.32
N VAL A 756 -18.78 -27.05 -12.64
CA VAL A 756 -19.97 -26.25 -12.95
C VAL A 756 -19.56 -25.10 -13.85
N VAL A 757 -20.24 -24.96 -14.98
CA VAL A 757 -20.02 -23.89 -15.94
C VAL A 757 -21.34 -23.26 -16.35
N ASN A 758 -21.44 -21.94 -16.31
CA ASN A 758 -22.57 -21.19 -16.82
C ASN A 758 -22.21 -20.62 -18.21
N ILE A 759 -23.05 -20.86 -19.21
CA ILE A 759 -22.83 -20.37 -20.59
C ILE A 759 -24.09 -19.70 -21.13
N ASP A 760 -23.91 -18.68 -21.93
CA ASP A 760 -25.02 -17.92 -22.51
C ASP A 760 -25.57 -18.57 -23.79
N VAL A 761 -24.72 -19.31 -24.53
CA VAL A 761 -25.04 -19.90 -25.84
C VAL A 761 -24.63 -21.38 -25.84
N ASN A 762 -25.45 -22.24 -26.45
CA ASN A 762 -25.16 -23.67 -26.55
C ASN A 762 -23.81 -23.94 -27.23
N SER A 763 -22.88 -24.60 -26.57
CA SER A 763 -21.50 -24.80 -26.98
C SER A 763 -21.02 -26.22 -26.78
N ASP A 764 -19.96 -26.63 -27.46
CA ASP A 764 -19.30 -27.92 -27.22
C ASP A 764 -18.07 -27.70 -26.34
N ALA A 765 -17.97 -28.44 -25.24
CA ALA A 765 -16.81 -28.46 -24.37
C ALA A 765 -15.90 -29.64 -24.70
N LYS A 766 -14.61 -29.38 -24.80
CA LYS A 766 -13.54 -30.37 -24.84
C LYS A 766 -12.71 -30.26 -23.56
N VAL A 767 -12.57 -31.36 -22.81
CA VAL A 767 -11.78 -31.41 -21.59
C VAL A 767 -10.60 -32.35 -21.78
N VAL A 768 -9.40 -31.90 -21.39
CA VAL A 768 -8.16 -32.69 -21.44
C VAL A 768 -7.45 -32.57 -20.09
N ILE A 769 -6.99 -33.68 -19.55
CA ILE A 769 -6.24 -33.74 -18.29
C ILE A 769 -4.74 -33.91 -18.62
N TYR A 770 -3.88 -33.14 -18.00
CA TYR A 770 -2.44 -33.17 -18.15
C TYR A 770 -1.75 -33.46 -16.82
N ASP A 771 -0.62 -34.16 -16.86
CA ASP A 771 0.29 -34.27 -15.72
C ASP A 771 1.16 -33.00 -15.56
N GLN A 772 2.01 -32.95 -14.52
CA GLN A 772 2.93 -31.85 -14.25
C GLN A 772 3.95 -31.57 -15.37
N LEU A 773 4.15 -32.52 -16.29
CA LEU A 773 5.06 -32.37 -17.42
C LEU A 773 4.34 -31.96 -18.71
N GLY A 774 3.03 -31.68 -18.62
CA GLY A 774 2.18 -31.31 -19.76
C GLY A 774 1.80 -32.47 -20.69
N ARG A 775 1.94 -33.74 -20.22
CA ARG A 775 1.54 -34.91 -21.01
C ARG A 775 0.05 -35.19 -20.77
N SER A 776 -0.69 -35.41 -21.87
CA SER A 776 -2.10 -35.81 -21.75
C SER A 776 -2.24 -37.17 -21.07
N MET A 777 -3.14 -37.23 -20.09
CA MET A 777 -3.37 -38.39 -19.23
C MET A 777 -4.55 -39.27 -19.71
N GLY A 778 -4.93 -39.16 -20.94
CA GLY A 778 -5.98 -39.96 -21.56
C GLY A 778 -6.59 -39.28 -22.79
N ASP A 779 -7.66 -39.85 -23.31
CA ASP A 779 -8.43 -39.27 -24.41
C ASP A 779 -9.20 -38.03 -23.94
N ALA A 780 -9.38 -37.05 -24.87
CA ALA A 780 -10.16 -35.85 -24.59
C ALA A 780 -11.62 -36.22 -24.32
N TYR A 781 -12.18 -35.64 -23.27
CA TYR A 781 -13.61 -35.76 -22.94
C TYR A 781 -14.40 -34.66 -23.70
N PHE A 782 -15.53 -34.99 -24.31
CA PHE A 782 -16.38 -34.07 -25.05
C PHE A 782 -17.79 -34.08 -24.48
N GLN A 783 -18.34 -32.87 -24.24
CA GLN A 783 -19.70 -32.69 -23.74
C GLN A 783 -20.38 -31.50 -24.40
N ARG A 784 -21.66 -31.69 -24.81
CA ARG A 784 -22.51 -30.58 -25.23
C ARG A 784 -23.01 -29.83 -24.00
N LEU A 785 -22.84 -28.54 -23.97
CA LEU A 785 -23.32 -27.60 -22.97
C LEU A 785 -24.51 -26.82 -23.53
N TYR A 786 -25.48 -26.51 -22.67
CA TYR A 786 -26.66 -25.72 -23.01
C TYR A 786 -26.65 -24.41 -22.26
N SER A 787 -27.27 -23.35 -22.84
CA SER A 787 -27.41 -22.06 -22.20
C SER A 787 -27.91 -22.17 -20.75
N GLY A 788 -27.25 -21.52 -19.81
CA GLY A 788 -27.43 -21.62 -18.38
C GLY A 788 -26.36 -22.50 -17.71
N ASN A 789 -26.63 -22.95 -16.48
CA ASN A 789 -25.71 -23.76 -15.68
C ASN A 789 -25.64 -25.20 -16.20
N ASN A 790 -24.43 -25.68 -16.42
CA ASN A 790 -24.11 -27.04 -16.78
C ASN A 790 -23.16 -27.66 -15.75
N THR A 791 -23.20 -28.98 -15.59
CA THR A 791 -22.25 -29.73 -14.75
C THR A 791 -21.55 -30.79 -15.58
N ILE A 792 -20.22 -30.83 -15.53
CA ILE A 792 -19.38 -31.86 -16.13
C ILE A 792 -18.79 -32.69 -14.98
N GLU A 793 -19.02 -33.99 -14.99
CA GLU A 793 -18.44 -34.90 -14.01
C GLU A 793 -17.25 -35.65 -14.58
N LEU A 794 -16.08 -35.49 -13.95
CA LEU A 794 -14.84 -36.13 -14.33
C LEU A 794 -14.47 -37.18 -13.28
N ASN A 795 -14.04 -38.36 -13.72
CA ASN A 795 -13.65 -39.46 -12.83
C ASN A 795 -12.10 -39.51 -12.75
N PHE A 796 -11.59 -39.53 -11.52
CA PHE A 796 -10.17 -39.55 -11.21
C PHE A 796 -9.75 -40.80 -10.41
N SER A 797 -10.63 -41.78 -10.25
CA SER A 797 -10.37 -43.00 -9.45
C SER A 797 -9.15 -43.83 -9.93
N ASP A 798 -8.76 -43.67 -11.19
CA ASP A 798 -7.61 -44.39 -11.77
C ASP A 798 -6.32 -43.52 -11.81
N TYR A 799 -6.35 -42.30 -11.24
CA TYR A 799 -5.22 -41.42 -11.20
C TYR A 799 -4.45 -41.53 -9.89
N SER A 800 -3.14 -41.42 -9.95
CA SER A 800 -2.31 -41.41 -8.74
C SER A 800 -2.41 -40.07 -8.03
N SER A 801 -2.20 -40.07 -6.70
CA SER A 801 -2.10 -38.81 -5.92
C SER A 801 -1.01 -37.87 -6.51
N GLY A 802 -1.36 -36.61 -6.66
CA GLY A 802 -0.45 -35.64 -7.26
C GLY A 802 -1.15 -34.41 -7.84
N ILE A 803 -0.37 -33.53 -8.46
CA ILE A 803 -0.85 -32.32 -9.11
C ILE A 803 -1.09 -32.62 -10.60
N TYR A 804 -2.24 -32.20 -11.11
CA TYR A 804 -2.65 -32.30 -12.49
C TYR A 804 -3.21 -30.96 -12.97
N PHE A 805 -3.35 -30.84 -14.29
CA PHE A 805 -3.98 -29.69 -14.93
C PHE A 805 -5.14 -30.17 -15.80
N VAL A 806 -6.30 -29.54 -15.61
CA VAL A 806 -7.48 -29.80 -16.45
C VAL A 806 -7.67 -28.62 -17.39
N SER A 807 -7.60 -28.88 -18.67
CA SER A 807 -7.85 -27.89 -19.74
C SER A 807 -9.27 -28.08 -20.28
N PHE A 808 -10.02 -26.98 -20.30
CA PHE A 808 -11.36 -26.88 -20.87
C PHE A 808 -11.32 -26.00 -22.10
N VAL A 809 -11.74 -26.51 -23.24
CA VAL A 809 -11.90 -25.72 -24.46
C VAL A 809 -13.39 -25.63 -24.77
N ILE A 810 -13.94 -24.42 -24.70
CA ILE A 810 -15.35 -24.10 -25.00
C ILE A 810 -15.33 -22.97 -26.03
N ASP A 811 -15.97 -23.15 -27.20
CA ASP A 811 -16.01 -22.16 -28.29
C ASP A 811 -14.63 -21.61 -28.69
N ASN A 812 -13.63 -22.51 -28.83
CA ASN A 812 -12.21 -22.20 -29.11
C ASN A 812 -11.46 -21.41 -28.00
N LYS A 813 -12.08 -21.22 -26.84
CA LYS A 813 -11.42 -20.65 -25.67
C LYS A 813 -10.88 -21.77 -24.79
N ASN A 814 -9.65 -21.61 -24.30
CA ASN A 814 -8.98 -22.62 -23.49
C ASN A 814 -8.81 -22.11 -22.04
N PHE A 815 -9.34 -22.87 -21.07
CA PHE A 815 -9.20 -22.62 -19.64
C PHE A 815 -8.39 -23.76 -19.04
N VAL A 816 -7.38 -23.46 -18.25
CA VAL A 816 -6.55 -24.46 -17.57
C VAL A 816 -6.62 -24.22 -16.08
N GLN A 817 -7.00 -25.25 -15.34
CA GLN A 817 -7.08 -25.21 -13.88
C GLN A 817 -6.20 -26.29 -13.27
N GLN A 818 -5.43 -25.91 -12.26
CA GLN A 818 -4.67 -26.87 -11.45
C GLN A 818 -5.59 -27.59 -10.49
N ILE A 819 -5.42 -28.89 -10.38
CA ILE A 819 -6.13 -29.76 -9.44
C ILE A 819 -5.16 -30.63 -8.66
N ILE A 820 -5.56 -31.04 -7.46
CA ILE A 820 -4.80 -31.93 -6.59
C ILE A 820 -5.62 -33.20 -6.39
N ILE A 821 -5.03 -34.36 -6.60
CA ILE A 821 -5.61 -35.69 -6.31
C ILE A 821 -4.93 -36.20 -5.05
N GLU A 822 -5.73 -36.60 -4.02
CA GLU A 822 -5.29 -37.19 -2.76
C GLU A 822 -5.10 -38.70 -2.85
#